data_b10541e433894665161d3ef9241cb1e4
#
_entry.id   b10541e433894665161d3ef9241cb1e4
#
_cell.length_a   1.000
_cell.length_b   1.000
_cell.length_c   1.000
_cell.angle_alpha   90.00
_cell.angle_beta   90.00
_cell.angle_gamma   90.00
#
_symmetry.space_group_name_H-M   'P 1'
#
loop_
_entity.id
_entity.type
_entity.pdbx_description
1 polymer ?
#
loop_
_entity_poly.entity_id
_entity_poly.type
_entity_poly.pdbx_seq_one_letter_code
_entity_poly.pdbx_strand_id
1 'polypeptide(L)'
;MLDKFNPQLIEDQLYLESEPFFKAALKSSATPYAIMMPPPNVTGSLHLGHALTYTLQDILIRFKRATGFDALWQPGTDHAGIATQLVVERQLNEQNQTRHDLGRDAFLEKVWQWKEYSGNAIVAQQRRLRISADWDRSRFTMDEGLSKAVVEVFVKLYKENLIYRDKRLVNWDPKLLTAVSDIEVVIKDEKKPFWHIRYPLADNPNQHVIIATTRPETMFGDTAVAVHPEDERYQEFIGKYILQPITGRKIPIIADEYCDMEKGTGAVKITPAHDFNDYEIGNRHNLERLNILDDHAHLNEAVPQQYQGLYYLKARKMVVADLEEQGFIDKIEEMIGASHYGERSGIEVQPYLTDQWYVNAKALAKPAIDAVKSGDICFVPKHWENTYFEWLNNIQPWCISRQIWWGHQIPTWFGPDGEIFVEKTEEEAYAVARTQLGSDVVLRRETDVLDTWFSSALWPFTTLGWPDQTAELKRYYPTDTLVTGFDIIFFWVARMIMMGMHFMKAVPFKTVYIHALVRDEKGQKMSKSKGNVIDPLILMDKYGSDVLRFTLAALAAPGRDIKLGESRVEGYRNFCTKIWNAARFLEMNECQFDAEFFPSTNAHPIDQWMTAHILELKRTTINHLNEYRFDLAAQGLYQSFWYIFCDQYLEALKTLLLSDHATTTKKVAMWALFEYLSLLHPIMPSITSHLAKYFKMHECLTNYKLCTKNTQLEQTQTDILWRLIDEVRSLKGLLNISGGLMLQACLVTPEGEFDAYKDVLKSMARFSSLGAWNSDCPPDGFYLPCVVGGFTLFVCFDEALDKASAKNILQQKQEALEKEILHLDKKLQNQAYKNAKPEQWQEDYELLELKKSESQKLSNFFKFF
;
A
#
# COMPACT_ATOMS: atom_id res chain seq x y z
N MET A 1 14.30 -36.12 -3.43
CA MET A 1 13.24 -35.12 -3.11
C MET A 1 11.90 -35.78 -2.78
N LEU A 2 10.99 -35.08 -2.08
CA LEU A 2 9.61 -35.55 -1.90
C LEU A 2 8.88 -35.65 -3.25
N ASP A 3 7.92 -36.57 -3.36
CA ASP A 3 7.16 -36.77 -4.62
C ASP A 3 6.28 -35.57 -4.97
N LYS A 4 5.83 -34.82 -3.99
CA LYS A 4 5.00 -33.62 -4.16
C LYS A 4 5.52 -32.46 -3.35
N PHE A 5 5.38 -31.26 -3.88
CA PHE A 5 5.62 -30.03 -3.15
C PHE A 5 4.68 -29.91 -1.94
N ASN A 6 5.26 -29.70 -0.75
CA ASN A 6 4.50 -29.46 0.47
C ASN A 6 5.17 -28.31 1.25
N PRO A 7 4.56 -27.09 1.23
CA PRO A 7 5.14 -25.92 1.86
C PRO A 7 5.31 -26.07 3.38
N GLN A 8 4.38 -26.73 4.08
CA GLN A 8 4.44 -26.87 5.54
C GLN A 8 5.66 -27.65 6.03
N LEU A 9 6.19 -28.57 5.21
CA LEU A 9 7.36 -29.37 5.57
C LEU A 9 8.70 -28.66 5.35
N ILE A 10 8.72 -27.56 4.56
CA ILE A 10 9.97 -26.91 4.14
C ILE A 10 10.18 -25.53 4.72
N GLU A 11 9.11 -24.89 5.22
CA GLU A 11 9.16 -23.46 5.53
C GLU A 11 9.81 -23.11 6.89
N ASP A 12 9.49 -23.83 7.95
CA ASP A 12 9.81 -23.34 9.31
C ASP A 12 11.29 -23.51 9.68
N GLN A 13 11.86 -24.70 9.47
CA GLN A 13 13.22 -24.98 9.89
C GLN A 13 14.24 -24.10 9.16
N LEU A 14 14.10 -23.94 7.84
CA LEU A 14 15.04 -23.15 7.03
C LEU A 14 15.01 -21.66 7.36
N TYR A 15 13.88 -21.14 7.78
CA TYR A 15 13.78 -19.74 8.19
C TYR A 15 14.62 -19.46 9.43
N LEU A 16 14.52 -20.31 10.46
CA LEU A 16 15.30 -20.17 11.69
C LEU A 16 16.80 -20.28 11.44
N GLU A 17 17.20 -21.21 10.56
CA GLU A 17 18.62 -21.34 10.15
C GLU A 17 19.13 -20.09 9.40
N SER A 18 18.26 -19.33 8.76
CA SER A 18 18.61 -18.12 8.00
C SER A 18 18.66 -16.85 8.81
N GLU A 19 18.06 -16.78 10.01
CA GLU A 19 17.98 -15.56 10.83
C GLU A 19 19.34 -14.89 11.11
N PRO A 20 20.45 -15.62 11.33
CA PRO A 20 21.76 -14.99 11.52
C PRO A 20 22.23 -14.15 10.33
N PHE A 21 21.78 -14.47 9.11
CA PHE A 21 22.12 -13.73 7.89
C PHE A 21 21.27 -12.47 7.68
N PHE A 22 20.25 -12.23 8.52
CA PHE A 22 19.41 -11.03 8.43
C PHE A 22 20.01 -9.81 9.13
N LYS A 23 21.03 -10.02 9.96
CA LYS A 23 21.66 -8.99 10.76
C LYS A 23 22.50 -8.04 9.91
N ALA A 24 22.33 -6.74 10.17
CA ALA A 24 23.16 -5.72 9.56
C ALA A 24 24.57 -5.70 10.19
N ALA A 25 25.57 -5.41 9.39
CA ALA A 25 26.98 -5.48 9.79
C ALA A 25 27.62 -4.08 9.92
N LEU A 26 27.55 -3.47 11.09
CA LEU A 26 28.04 -2.11 11.36
C LEU A 26 29.50 -1.84 10.93
N LYS A 27 30.33 -2.87 10.93
CA LYS A 27 31.75 -2.78 10.54
C LYS A 27 32.00 -3.19 9.10
N SER A 28 30.95 -3.43 8.30
CA SER A 28 31.09 -3.80 6.90
C SER A 28 31.67 -2.66 6.06
N SER A 29 32.53 -2.98 5.09
CA SER A 29 32.97 -2.06 4.04
C SER A 29 31.94 -1.89 2.92
N ALA A 30 30.89 -2.71 2.90
CA ALA A 30 29.82 -2.63 1.91
C ALA A 30 29.00 -1.34 2.09
N THR A 31 28.43 -0.85 0.99
CA THR A 31 27.55 0.31 1.01
C THR A 31 26.31 0.02 1.87
N PRO A 32 25.95 0.88 2.82
CA PRO A 32 24.75 0.68 3.63
C PRO A 32 23.49 0.88 2.78
N TYR A 33 22.45 0.14 3.12
CA TYR A 33 21.08 0.31 2.63
C TYR A 33 20.10 0.05 3.76
N ALA A 34 19.19 0.96 4.03
CA ALA A 34 18.29 0.83 5.17
C ALA A 34 16.84 1.05 4.80
N ILE A 35 15.96 0.22 5.35
CA ILE A 35 14.50 0.39 5.34
C ILE A 35 14.00 0.38 6.78
N MET A 36 13.16 1.37 7.13
CA MET A 36 12.39 1.35 8.38
C MET A 36 11.05 0.65 8.13
N MET A 37 10.79 -0.39 8.90
CA MET A 37 9.50 -1.05 8.86
C MET A 37 8.42 -0.09 9.39
N PRO A 38 7.29 0.12 8.67
CA PRO A 38 6.12 0.73 9.28
C PRO A 38 5.70 -0.10 10.49
N PRO A 39 5.80 0.47 11.71
CA PRO A 39 5.54 -0.33 12.92
C PRO A 39 4.05 -0.67 13.01
N PRO A 40 3.66 -1.95 13.04
CA PRO A 40 2.26 -2.31 13.15
C PRO A 40 1.73 -1.98 14.54
N ASN A 41 0.47 -1.54 14.58
CA ASN A 41 -0.25 -1.22 15.80
C ASN A 41 -0.48 -2.49 16.63
N VAL A 42 -0.22 -2.44 17.94
CA VAL A 42 -0.45 -3.58 18.85
C VAL A 42 -1.95 -3.76 19.19
N THR A 43 -2.80 -3.75 18.16
CA THR A 43 -4.27 -3.80 18.28
C THR A 43 -4.88 -5.14 17.86
N GLY A 44 -4.07 -6.09 17.41
CA GLY A 44 -4.53 -7.42 16.99
C GLY A 44 -3.64 -8.05 15.93
N SER A 45 -4.24 -8.83 15.01
CA SER A 45 -3.54 -9.55 13.94
C SER A 45 -3.25 -8.68 12.73
N LEU A 46 -2.22 -9.07 11.97
CA LEU A 46 -1.89 -8.48 10.68
C LEU A 46 -3.00 -8.75 9.65
N HIS A 47 -3.16 -7.85 8.70
CA HIS A 47 -4.05 -8.01 7.54
C HIS A 47 -3.25 -8.00 6.24
N LEU A 48 -3.91 -8.26 5.11
CA LEU A 48 -3.25 -8.33 3.79
C LEU A 48 -2.49 -7.06 3.38
N GLY A 49 -2.91 -5.88 3.84
CA GLY A 49 -2.15 -4.65 3.62
C GLY A 49 -0.76 -4.70 4.25
N HIS A 50 -0.66 -5.18 5.50
CA HIS A 50 0.62 -5.42 6.16
C HIS A 50 1.46 -6.47 5.41
N ALA A 51 0.82 -7.59 4.99
CA ALA A 51 1.51 -8.63 4.24
C ALA A 51 2.09 -8.10 2.93
N LEU A 52 1.38 -7.22 2.22
CA LEU A 52 1.88 -6.55 1.02
C LEU A 52 3.09 -5.67 1.35
N THR A 53 2.94 -4.73 2.29
CA THR A 53 4.01 -3.80 2.68
C THR A 53 5.29 -4.54 3.05
N TYR A 54 5.17 -5.55 3.92
CA TYR A 54 6.33 -6.31 4.38
C TYR A 54 6.93 -7.20 3.28
N THR A 55 6.11 -7.78 2.39
CA THR A 55 6.62 -8.54 1.25
C THR A 55 7.46 -7.66 0.33
N LEU A 56 6.99 -6.46 -0.02
CA LEU A 56 7.72 -5.55 -0.90
C LEU A 56 9.02 -5.04 -0.25
N GLN A 57 8.99 -4.74 1.04
CA GLN A 57 10.20 -4.37 1.79
C GLN A 57 11.21 -5.52 1.84
N ASP A 58 10.75 -6.74 2.13
CA ASP A 58 11.62 -7.90 2.21
C ASP A 58 12.28 -8.24 0.85
N ILE A 59 11.51 -8.09 -0.24
CA ILE A 59 12.06 -8.24 -1.60
C ILE A 59 13.21 -7.26 -1.83
N LEU A 60 13.04 -5.99 -1.47
CA LEU A 60 14.10 -4.98 -1.61
C LEU A 60 15.31 -5.29 -0.73
N ILE A 61 15.09 -5.67 0.52
CA ILE A 61 16.16 -6.01 1.47
C ILE A 61 16.97 -7.21 1.00
N ARG A 62 16.30 -8.30 0.60
CA ARG A 62 16.97 -9.51 0.07
C ARG A 62 17.69 -9.20 -1.25
N PHE A 63 17.07 -8.45 -2.12
CA PHE A 63 17.69 -8.00 -3.37
C PHE A 63 18.94 -7.16 -3.13
N LYS A 64 18.90 -6.20 -2.20
CA LYS A 64 20.06 -5.36 -1.88
C LYS A 64 21.18 -6.18 -1.21
N ARG A 65 20.86 -7.11 -0.32
CA ARG A 65 21.85 -8.08 0.21
C ARG A 65 22.49 -8.88 -0.92
N ALA A 66 21.69 -9.42 -1.85
CA ALA A 66 22.18 -10.15 -3.00
C ALA A 66 22.99 -9.31 -3.98
N THR A 67 22.84 -7.99 -4.00
CA THR A 67 23.65 -7.05 -4.80
C THR A 67 24.86 -6.50 -4.04
N GLY A 68 25.13 -7.03 -2.82
CA GLY A 68 26.35 -6.74 -2.05
C GLY A 68 26.26 -5.54 -1.12
N PHE A 69 25.05 -5.02 -0.83
CA PHE A 69 24.85 -3.99 0.18
C PHE A 69 24.83 -4.58 1.58
N ASP A 70 25.23 -3.77 2.55
CA ASP A 70 24.95 -4.02 3.97
C ASP A 70 23.55 -3.50 4.28
N ALA A 71 22.56 -4.39 4.17
CA ALA A 71 21.17 -3.99 4.23
C ALA A 71 20.56 -4.21 5.62
N LEU A 72 20.12 -3.10 6.24
CA LEU A 72 19.37 -3.08 7.48
C LEU A 72 17.86 -2.99 7.20
N TRP A 73 17.10 -3.94 7.68
CA TRP A 73 15.65 -3.80 7.83
C TRP A 73 15.31 -3.66 9.31
N GLN A 74 15.01 -2.43 9.75
CA GLN A 74 14.72 -2.09 11.14
C GLN A 74 13.27 -2.42 11.49
N PRO A 75 13.00 -3.45 12.31
CA PRO A 75 11.65 -3.80 12.73
C PRO A 75 11.20 -3.04 13.98
N GLY A 76 9.90 -3.11 14.26
CA GLY A 76 9.31 -2.64 15.50
C GLY A 76 7.80 -2.65 15.48
N THR A 77 7.18 -2.17 16.59
CA THR A 77 5.74 -2.08 16.78
C THR A 77 5.34 -0.71 17.33
N ASP A 78 4.10 -0.30 17.07
CA ASP A 78 3.54 0.97 17.54
C ASP A 78 2.57 0.74 18.70
N HIS A 79 2.62 1.62 19.69
CA HIS A 79 1.72 1.59 20.85
C HIS A 79 0.28 1.93 20.51
N ALA A 80 0.03 2.67 19.42
CA ALA A 80 -1.28 2.98 18.86
C ALA A 80 -2.30 3.54 19.86
N GLY A 81 -1.89 4.52 20.64
CA GLY A 81 -2.64 5.26 21.68
C GLY A 81 -4.11 4.92 21.84
N ILE A 82 -4.99 5.67 21.18
CA ILE A 82 -6.45 5.49 21.25
C ILE A 82 -6.87 4.06 20.90
N ALA A 83 -6.31 3.49 19.83
CA ALA A 83 -6.77 2.19 19.32
C ALA A 83 -6.46 1.04 20.28
N THR A 84 -5.27 1.02 20.88
CA THR A 84 -4.88 -0.01 21.87
C THR A 84 -5.65 0.15 23.17
N GLN A 85 -5.81 1.40 23.66
CA GLN A 85 -6.64 1.66 24.84
C GLN A 85 -8.06 1.14 24.66
N LEU A 86 -8.70 1.39 23.50
CA LEU A 86 -10.05 0.90 23.19
C LEU A 86 -10.16 -0.61 23.17
N VAL A 87 -9.12 -1.34 22.76
CA VAL A 87 -9.15 -2.81 22.81
C VAL A 87 -9.24 -3.28 24.26
N VAL A 88 -8.42 -2.72 25.14
CA VAL A 88 -8.41 -3.11 26.57
C VAL A 88 -9.69 -2.65 27.27
N GLU A 89 -10.21 -1.45 26.96
CA GLU A 89 -11.50 -1.00 27.49
C GLU A 89 -12.67 -1.92 27.10
N ARG A 90 -12.69 -2.44 25.86
CA ARG A 90 -13.69 -3.43 25.43
C ARG A 90 -13.61 -4.71 26.24
N GLN A 91 -12.40 -5.22 26.49
CA GLN A 91 -12.19 -6.41 27.33
C GLN A 91 -12.64 -6.19 28.77
N LEU A 92 -12.44 -5.00 29.31
CA LEU A 92 -12.94 -4.64 30.65
C LEU A 92 -14.47 -4.55 30.66
N ASN A 93 -15.08 -3.93 29.65
CA ASN A 93 -16.54 -3.81 29.54
C ASN A 93 -17.23 -5.18 29.43
N GLU A 94 -16.60 -6.16 28.77
CA GLU A 94 -17.10 -7.57 28.78
C GLU A 94 -17.11 -8.18 30.18
N GLN A 95 -16.28 -7.64 31.08
CA GLN A 95 -16.23 -8.03 32.52
C GLN A 95 -17.05 -7.10 33.43
N ASN A 96 -17.84 -6.18 32.84
CA ASN A 96 -18.58 -5.13 33.54
C ASN A 96 -17.67 -4.20 34.38
N GLN A 97 -16.48 -3.93 33.92
CA GLN A 97 -15.51 -2.99 34.52
C GLN A 97 -15.17 -1.87 33.56
N THR A 98 -14.83 -0.71 34.10
CA THR A 98 -14.33 0.45 33.36
C THR A 98 -12.89 0.76 33.78
N ARG A 99 -12.19 1.57 32.99
CA ARG A 99 -10.85 2.06 33.38
C ARG A 99 -10.90 2.88 34.70
N HIS A 100 -12.01 3.57 34.94
CA HIS A 100 -12.18 4.42 36.14
C HIS A 100 -12.33 3.59 37.42
N ASP A 101 -12.93 2.40 37.31
CA ASP A 101 -13.05 1.46 38.46
C ASP A 101 -11.66 0.91 38.86
N LEU A 102 -10.72 0.78 37.90
CA LEU A 102 -9.39 0.27 38.17
C LEU A 102 -8.41 1.37 38.65
N GLY A 103 -8.61 2.61 38.17
CA GLY A 103 -7.61 3.67 38.26
C GLY A 103 -6.50 3.55 37.23
N ARG A 104 -5.74 4.66 37.05
CA ARG A 104 -4.77 4.81 35.94
C ARG A 104 -3.68 3.73 35.95
N ASP A 105 -3.05 3.48 37.07
CA ASP A 105 -1.89 2.59 37.14
C ASP A 105 -2.27 1.13 36.83
N ALA A 106 -3.34 0.63 37.48
CA ALA A 106 -3.81 -0.74 37.23
C ALA A 106 -4.36 -0.94 35.81
N PHE A 107 -4.95 0.10 35.23
CA PHE A 107 -5.37 0.07 33.83
C PHE A 107 -4.17 0.01 32.88
N LEU A 108 -3.15 0.85 33.09
CA LEU A 108 -1.94 0.84 32.28
C LEU A 108 -1.21 -0.50 32.34
N GLU A 109 -1.18 -1.15 33.53
CA GLU A 109 -0.61 -2.49 33.64
C GLU A 109 -1.33 -3.51 32.73
N LYS A 110 -2.65 -3.45 32.64
CA LYS A 110 -3.41 -4.30 31.70
C LYS A 110 -3.11 -3.98 30.25
N VAL A 111 -2.90 -2.71 29.92
CA VAL A 111 -2.51 -2.32 28.56
C VAL A 111 -1.12 -2.84 28.20
N TRP A 112 -0.15 -2.81 29.13
CA TRP A 112 1.16 -3.42 28.93
C TRP A 112 1.10 -4.94 28.75
N GLN A 113 0.25 -5.64 29.51
CA GLN A 113 0.00 -7.09 29.32
C GLN A 113 -0.58 -7.37 27.92
N TRP A 114 -1.55 -6.56 27.50
CA TRP A 114 -2.08 -6.65 26.13
C TRP A 114 -1.01 -6.39 25.06
N LYS A 115 -0.17 -5.38 25.22
CA LYS A 115 0.95 -5.08 24.33
C LYS A 115 1.88 -6.28 24.17
N GLU A 116 2.25 -6.94 25.26
CA GLU A 116 3.11 -8.14 25.19
C GLU A 116 2.42 -9.26 24.41
N TYR A 117 1.16 -9.54 24.69
CA TYR A 117 0.39 -10.57 23.97
C TYR A 117 0.28 -10.25 22.47
N SER A 118 -0.22 -9.08 22.12
CA SER A 118 -0.45 -8.66 20.73
C SER A 118 0.86 -8.48 19.96
N GLY A 119 1.89 -7.90 20.58
CA GLY A 119 3.20 -7.71 19.95
C GLY A 119 3.87 -9.04 19.59
N ASN A 120 3.84 -10.02 20.50
CA ASN A 120 4.38 -11.36 20.23
C ASN A 120 3.62 -12.07 19.11
N ALA A 121 2.29 -11.96 19.08
CA ALA A 121 1.46 -12.51 18.01
C ALA A 121 1.81 -11.89 16.65
N ILE A 122 1.98 -10.57 16.59
CA ILE A 122 2.38 -9.84 15.37
C ILE A 122 3.75 -10.32 14.87
N VAL A 123 4.75 -10.41 15.75
CA VAL A 123 6.09 -10.91 15.38
C VAL A 123 6.04 -12.34 14.86
N ALA A 124 5.24 -13.20 15.50
CA ALA A 124 5.05 -14.58 15.01
C ALA A 124 4.44 -14.60 13.60
N GLN A 125 3.44 -13.76 13.31
CA GLN A 125 2.85 -13.63 11.98
C GLN A 125 3.84 -13.08 10.94
N GLN A 126 4.67 -12.10 11.30
CA GLN A 126 5.73 -11.57 10.46
C GLN A 126 6.77 -12.66 10.13
N ARG A 127 7.16 -13.48 11.10
CA ARG A 127 8.05 -14.63 10.89
C ARG A 127 7.42 -15.69 9.97
N ARG A 128 6.11 -15.93 10.11
CA ARG A 128 5.36 -16.82 9.18
C ARG A 128 5.37 -16.29 7.74
N LEU A 129 5.36 -14.99 7.53
CA LEU A 129 5.50 -14.37 6.20
C LEU A 129 6.94 -14.43 5.64
N ARG A 130 7.88 -14.99 6.40
CA ARG A 130 9.30 -15.19 6.02
C ARG A 130 10.08 -13.90 5.79
N ILE A 131 9.72 -12.83 6.50
CA ILE A 131 10.44 -11.56 6.39
C ILE A 131 11.82 -11.64 7.05
N SER A 132 12.80 -10.98 6.44
CA SER A 132 14.21 -11.03 6.87
C SER A 132 14.66 -9.79 7.63
N ALA A 133 13.84 -9.35 8.61
CA ALA A 133 14.18 -8.22 9.47
C ALA A 133 15.30 -8.56 10.46
N ASP A 134 16.04 -7.54 10.90
CA ASP A 134 17.03 -7.68 11.98
C ASP A 134 16.30 -7.67 13.34
N TRP A 135 15.84 -8.85 13.75
CA TRP A 135 14.99 -9.02 14.93
C TRP A 135 15.63 -8.59 16.24
N ASP A 136 16.95 -8.65 16.35
CA ASP A 136 17.68 -8.20 17.55
C ASP A 136 17.56 -6.69 17.78
N ARG A 137 17.19 -5.95 16.72
CA ARG A 137 16.99 -4.50 16.74
C ARG A 137 15.54 -4.08 16.86
N SER A 138 14.64 -5.02 17.17
CA SER A 138 13.22 -4.71 17.29
C SER A 138 12.98 -3.59 18.32
N ARG A 139 12.19 -2.58 17.93
CA ARG A 139 11.89 -1.41 18.76
C ARG A 139 10.38 -1.31 19.01
N PHE A 140 10.06 -0.59 20.06
CA PHE A 140 8.67 -0.26 20.39
C PHE A 140 8.56 1.24 20.62
N THR A 141 7.53 1.90 20.07
CA THR A 141 7.38 3.36 20.12
C THR A 141 7.36 3.94 21.54
N MET A 142 7.12 3.12 22.58
CA MET A 142 7.19 3.50 23.99
C MET A 142 8.32 2.77 24.76
N ASP A 143 9.33 2.22 24.08
CA ASP A 143 10.51 1.74 24.79
C ASP A 143 11.30 2.91 25.43
N GLU A 144 12.19 2.60 26.35
CA GLU A 144 12.94 3.61 27.12
C GLU A 144 13.68 4.61 26.22
N GLY A 145 14.35 4.13 25.16
CA GLY A 145 15.13 4.99 24.27
C GLY A 145 14.24 5.90 23.44
N LEU A 146 13.12 5.38 22.89
CA LEU A 146 12.17 6.20 22.14
C LEU A 146 11.43 7.17 23.06
N SER A 147 11.06 6.76 24.28
CA SER A 147 10.43 7.66 25.26
C SER A 147 11.34 8.83 25.64
N LYS A 148 12.64 8.56 25.85
CA LYS A 148 13.64 9.62 26.07
C LYS A 148 13.70 10.59 24.88
N ALA A 149 13.69 10.07 23.67
CA ALA A 149 13.71 10.88 22.47
C ALA A 149 12.44 11.73 22.30
N VAL A 150 11.27 11.20 22.59
CA VAL A 150 9.99 11.93 22.55
C VAL A 150 10.00 13.11 23.51
N VAL A 151 10.46 12.90 24.74
CA VAL A 151 10.60 13.97 25.74
C VAL A 151 11.60 15.04 25.26
N GLU A 152 12.75 14.64 24.73
CA GLU A 152 13.75 15.56 24.18
C GLU A 152 13.19 16.44 23.07
N VAL A 153 12.44 15.84 22.14
CA VAL A 153 11.79 16.53 21.02
C VAL A 153 10.75 17.53 21.52
N PHE A 154 9.89 17.13 22.45
CA PHE A 154 8.86 18.00 22.99
C PHE A 154 9.44 19.23 23.67
N VAL A 155 10.39 19.01 24.59
CA VAL A 155 11.05 20.10 25.34
C VAL A 155 11.79 21.05 24.40
N LYS A 156 12.49 20.55 23.40
CA LYS A 156 13.18 21.39 22.41
C LYS A 156 12.21 22.23 21.60
N LEU A 157 11.17 21.62 21.02
CA LEU A 157 10.17 22.35 20.23
C LEU A 157 9.43 23.41 21.07
N TYR A 158 9.19 23.13 22.35
CA TYR A 158 8.60 24.11 23.26
C TYR A 158 9.54 25.29 23.51
N LYS A 159 10.82 25.03 23.82
CA LYS A 159 11.83 26.07 24.03
C LYS A 159 12.13 26.90 22.77
N GLU A 160 11.83 26.34 21.59
CA GLU A 160 11.91 27.02 20.29
C GLU A 160 10.59 27.74 19.92
N ASN A 161 9.59 27.76 20.79
CA ASN A 161 8.25 28.30 20.55
C ASN A 161 7.50 27.66 19.37
N LEU A 162 7.84 26.41 19.06
CA LEU A 162 7.17 25.60 18.04
C LEU A 162 6.09 24.68 18.62
N ILE A 163 6.10 24.46 19.94
CA ILE A 163 5.00 23.86 20.69
C ILE A 163 4.44 24.94 21.63
N TYR A 164 3.12 25.03 21.69
CA TYR A 164 2.40 25.96 22.54
C TYR A 164 1.07 25.35 23.02
N ARG A 165 0.53 25.87 24.12
CA ARG A 165 -0.79 25.53 24.64
C ARG A 165 -1.77 26.65 24.31
N ASP A 166 -2.93 26.32 23.76
CA ASP A 166 -3.94 27.31 23.39
C ASP A 166 -5.35 26.73 23.51
N LYS A 167 -6.32 27.61 23.83
CA LYS A 167 -7.73 27.25 23.87
C LYS A 167 -8.36 27.43 22.49
N ARG A 168 -8.52 26.34 21.77
CA ARG A 168 -9.04 26.30 20.39
C ARG A 168 -10.18 25.32 20.24
N LEU A 169 -10.90 25.47 19.14
CA LEU A 169 -11.89 24.51 18.73
C LEU A 169 -11.22 23.26 18.16
N VAL A 170 -11.63 22.08 18.62
CA VAL A 170 -11.13 20.78 18.15
C VAL A 170 -12.28 19.85 17.80
N ASN A 171 -12.03 18.83 16.99
CA ASN A 171 -12.94 17.71 16.87
C ASN A 171 -12.86 16.88 18.16
N TRP A 172 -13.91 16.88 18.92
CA TRP A 172 -14.03 16.16 20.19
C TRP A 172 -14.89 14.92 20.05
N ASP A 173 -14.38 13.80 20.48
CA ASP A 173 -15.13 12.55 20.54
C ASP A 173 -15.77 12.38 21.94
N PRO A 174 -17.10 12.57 22.09
CA PRO A 174 -17.75 12.57 23.38
C PRO A 174 -17.90 11.18 24.02
N LYS A 175 -17.60 10.12 23.27
CA LYS A 175 -17.55 8.76 23.80
C LYS A 175 -16.16 8.40 24.33
N LEU A 176 -15.13 8.81 23.62
CA LEU A 176 -13.74 8.57 24.01
C LEU A 176 -13.21 9.63 24.96
N LEU A 177 -13.90 10.75 25.08
CA LEU A 177 -13.56 11.93 25.89
C LEU A 177 -12.16 12.44 25.55
N THR A 178 -11.89 12.61 24.23
CA THR A 178 -10.61 13.08 23.74
C THR A 178 -10.76 13.84 22.44
N ALA A 179 -9.82 14.76 22.19
CA ALA A 179 -9.62 15.36 20.88
C ALA A 179 -9.16 14.31 19.87
N VAL A 180 -9.64 14.42 18.64
CA VAL A 180 -9.21 13.61 17.49
C VAL A 180 -8.74 14.51 16.37
N SER A 181 -7.78 14.04 15.56
CA SER A 181 -7.29 14.80 14.41
C SER A 181 -8.33 14.88 13.30
N ASP A 182 -8.33 15.96 12.49
CA ASP A 182 -9.24 16.14 11.36
C ASP A 182 -9.21 14.95 10.38
N ILE A 183 -8.03 14.38 10.18
CA ILE A 183 -7.81 13.22 9.31
C ILE A 183 -8.29 11.89 9.92
N GLU A 184 -8.65 11.85 11.21
CA GLU A 184 -9.31 10.72 11.90
C GLU A 184 -10.84 10.86 11.91
N VAL A 185 -11.37 11.87 11.24
CA VAL A 185 -12.81 12.14 11.12
C VAL A 185 -13.31 11.61 9.77
N VAL A 186 -14.30 10.73 9.83
CA VAL A 186 -14.98 10.19 8.64
C VAL A 186 -16.18 11.07 8.29
N ILE A 187 -16.16 11.66 7.11
CA ILE A 187 -17.27 12.48 6.63
C ILE A 187 -18.27 11.58 5.89
N LYS A 188 -19.55 11.75 6.20
CA LYS A 188 -20.66 11.08 5.52
C LYS A 188 -21.71 12.09 5.11
N ASP A 189 -22.15 12.00 3.87
CA ASP A 189 -23.30 12.77 3.40
C ASP A 189 -24.59 12.09 3.84
N GLU A 190 -25.40 12.80 4.60
CA GLU A 190 -26.64 12.31 5.17
C GLU A 190 -27.79 13.29 4.94
N LYS A 191 -29.00 12.77 4.80
CA LYS A 191 -30.20 13.60 4.79
C LYS A 191 -30.44 14.14 6.19
N LYS A 192 -30.54 15.46 6.29
CA LYS A 192 -30.77 16.19 7.55
C LYS A 192 -31.92 17.14 7.41
N PRO A 193 -32.73 17.31 8.46
CA PRO A 193 -33.66 18.46 8.53
C PRO A 193 -32.89 19.78 8.55
N PHE A 194 -33.40 20.74 7.85
CA PHE A 194 -32.88 22.09 7.78
C PHE A 194 -33.97 23.04 8.28
N TRP A 195 -33.81 23.50 9.51
CA TRP A 195 -34.80 24.33 10.20
C TRP A 195 -34.58 25.78 9.89
N HIS A 196 -35.61 26.46 9.37
CA HIS A 196 -35.68 27.92 9.18
C HIS A 196 -36.32 28.56 10.39
N ILE A 197 -35.54 29.35 11.13
CA ILE A 197 -35.94 29.93 12.43
C ILE A 197 -35.99 31.46 12.34
N ARG A 198 -37.07 32.06 12.82
CA ARG A 198 -37.25 33.49 12.86
C ARG A 198 -36.56 34.09 14.08
N TYR A 199 -35.64 35.00 13.87
CA TYR A 199 -34.95 35.76 14.90
C TYR A 199 -35.47 37.17 14.85
N PRO A 200 -36.33 37.64 15.83
CA PRO A 200 -36.93 38.97 15.84
C PRO A 200 -35.90 40.09 16.03
N LEU A 201 -36.09 41.23 15.40
CA LEU A 201 -35.30 42.42 15.66
C LEU A 201 -35.60 42.93 17.09
N ALA A 202 -34.57 43.39 17.81
CA ALA A 202 -34.71 43.85 19.19
C ALA A 202 -35.46 45.18 19.31
N ASP A 203 -35.41 46.01 18.29
CA ASP A 203 -36.08 47.31 18.21
C ASP A 203 -37.49 47.24 17.56
N ASN A 204 -37.73 46.17 16.78
CA ASN A 204 -39.04 45.93 16.16
C ASN A 204 -39.32 44.41 16.07
N PRO A 205 -39.90 43.77 17.09
CA PRO A 205 -40.17 42.33 17.10
C PRO A 205 -41.11 41.80 16.00
N ASN A 206 -41.79 42.66 15.28
CA ASN A 206 -42.62 42.31 14.13
C ASN A 206 -41.76 42.04 12.85
N GLN A 207 -40.53 42.51 12.83
CA GLN A 207 -39.53 42.20 11.80
C GLN A 207 -38.56 41.13 12.31
N HIS A 208 -38.10 40.27 11.44
CA HIS A 208 -37.22 39.18 11.82
C HIS A 208 -36.23 38.84 10.69
N VAL A 209 -35.11 38.30 11.06
CA VAL A 209 -34.17 37.62 10.15
C VAL A 209 -34.43 36.12 10.24
N ILE A 210 -34.54 35.45 9.10
CA ILE A 210 -34.71 33.98 9.07
C ILE A 210 -33.33 33.33 8.94
N ILE A 211 -33.03 32.45 9.86
CA ILE A 211 -31.77 31.71 9.92
C ILE A 211 -32.05 30.22 9.65
N ALA A 212 -31.30 29.62 8.76
CA ALA A 212 -31.43 28.21 8.46
C ALA A 212 -30.27 27.39 9.10
N THR A 213 -30.58 26.32 9.83
CA THR A 213 -29.58 25.50 10.52
C THR A 213 -29.96 24.03 10.58
N THR A 214 -28.96 23.14 10.57
CA THR A 214 -29.13 21.72 10.87
C THR A 214 -28.88 21.36 12.34
N ARG A 215 -28.45 22.34 13.15
CA ARG A 215 -28.10 22.20 14.58
C ARG A 215 -28.78 23.23 15.45
N PRO A 216 -30.14 23.21 15.57
CA PRO A 216 -30.87 24.20 16.33
C PRO A 216 -30.50 24.22 17.82
N GLU A 217 -30.06 23.12 18.41
CA GLU A 217 -29.59 23.03 19.80
C GLU A 217 -28.40 23.97 20.10
N THR A 218 -27.57 24.29 19.08
CA THR A 218 -26.41 25.15 19.28
C THR A 218 -26.76 26.64 19.33
N MET A 219 -28.02 27.01 19.06
CA MET A 219 -28.47 28.38 19.09
C MET A 219 -28.18 29.10 20.41
N PHE A 220 -28.19 28.39 21.53
CA PHE A 220 -27.86 28.95 22.84
C PHE A 220 -26.44 29.54 22.91
N GLY A 221 -25.55 29.08 22.05
CA GLY A 221 -24.18 29.56 21.88
C GLY A 221 -24.00 30.66 20.83
N ASP A 222 -25.10 31.13 20.18
CA ASP A 222 -25.01 32.16 19.15
C ASP A 222 -24.55 33.48 19.74
N THR A 223 -23.56 34.13 19.15
CA THR A 223 -23.02 35.42 19.59
C THR A 223 -23.17 36.51 18.54
N ALA A 224 -23.55 36.15 17.32
CA ALA A 224 -23.94 37.07 16.25
C ALA A 224 -24.81 36.36 15.21
N VAL A 225 -25.41 37.15 14.31
CA VAL A 225 -25.90 36.71 13.00
C VAL A 225 -25.09 37.44 11.96
N ALA A 226 -24.52 36.72 11.01
CA ALA A 226 -23.76 37.26 9.90
C ALA A 226 -24.60 37.31 8.62
N VAL A 227 -24.41 38.36 7.82
CA VAL A 227 -24.98 38.53 6.49
C VAL A 227 -23.90 39.04 5.53
N HIS A 228 -24.08 38.83 4.24
CA HIS A 228 -23.12 39.35 3.27
C HIS A 228 -23.25 40.90 3.20
N PRO A 229 -22.15 41.67 3.15
CA PRO A 229 -22.20 43.14 3.14
C PRO A 229 -22.96 43.72 1.93
N GLU A 230 -22.99 42.98 0.82
CA GLU A 230 -23.70 43.43 -0.41
C GLU A 230 -25.12 42.87 -0.53
N ASP A 231 -25.62 42.09 0.45
CA ASP A 231 -26.98 41.56 0.41
C ASP A 231 -28.02 42.63 0.74
N GLU A 232 -28.68 43.16 -0.28
CA GLU A 232 -29.67 44.23 -0.16
C GLU A 232 -30.81 43.86 0.80
N ARG A 233 -31.10 42.57 1.01
CA ARG A 233 -32.19 42.13 1.92
C ARG A 233 -31.88 42.45 3.38
N TYR A 234 -30.62 42.57 3.74
CA TYR A 234 -30.16 42.69 5.12
C TYR A 234 -29.33 43.94 5.41
N GLN A 235 -28.98 44.75 4.40
CA GLN A 235 -28.12 45.92 4.57
C GLN A 235 -28.62 46.87 5.66
N GLU A 236 -29.96 47.12 5.74
CA GLU A 236 -30.56 47.99 6.74
C GLU A 236 -30.51 47.43 8.18
N PHE A 237 -30.20 46.12 8.31
CA PHE A 237 -30.14 45.44 9.60
C PHE A 237 -28.72 45.36 10.15
N ILE A 238 -27.69 45.56 9.34
CA ILE A 238 -26.29 45.51 9.77
C ILE A 238 -26.05 46.53 10.90
N GLY A 239 -25.45 46.03 12.00
CA GLY A 239 -25.21 46.85 13.20
C GLY A 239 -26.39 46.93 14.17
N LYS A 240 -27.60 46.46 13.77
CA LYS A 240 -28.74 46.32 14.71
C LYS A 240 -28.59 45.02 15.51
N TYR A 241 -29.52 44.84 16.46
CA TYR A 241 -29.57 43.64 17.31
C TYR A 241 -30.84 42.84 17.04
N ILE A 242 -30.70 41.54 17.14
CA ILE A 242 -31.81 40.57 17.14
C ILE A 242 -31.97 39.96 18.54
N LEU A 243 -33.15 39.44 18.81
CA LEU A 243 -33.43 38.63 19.99
C LEU A 243 -33.30 37.16 19.62
N GLN A 244 -32.42 36.45 20.31
CA GLN A 244 -32.32 35.02 20.18
C GLN A 244 -33.63 34.39 20.66
N PRO A 245 -34.27 33.51 19.89
CA PRO A 245 -35.47 32.80 20.32
C PRO A 245 -35.24 32.03 21.63
N ILE A 246 -36.30 31.81 22.40
CA ILE A 246 -36.29 31.10 23.69
C ILE A 246 -35.63 31.92 24.82
N THR A 247 -34.43 32.44 24.65
CA THR A 247 -33.69 33.15 25.73
C THR A 247 -33.93 34.64 25.74
N GLY A 248 -34.30 35.26 24.63
CA GLY A 248 -34.43 36.71 24.48
C GLY A 248 -33.11 37.47 24.54
N ARG A 249 -31.95 36.77 24.49
CA ARG A 249 -30.63 37.42 24.50
C ARG A 249 -30.43 38.27 23.24
N LYS A 250 -29.92 39.51 23.44
CA LYS A 250 -29.59 40.43 22.33
C LYS A 250 -28.24 40.03 21.72
N ILE A 251 -28.22 39.78 20.42
CA ILE A 251 -27.01 39.51 19.65
C ILE A 251 -26.93 40.40 18.41
N PRO A 252 -25.74 40.88 17.99
CA PRO A 252 -25.59 41.81 16.88
C PRO A 252 -25.75 41.09 15.52
N ILE A 253 -26.19 41.88 14.50
CA ILE A 253 -26.09 41.52 13.10
C ILE A 253 -24.79 42.11 12.56
N ILE A 254 -23.90 41.26 12.04
CA ILE A 254 -22.60 41.65 11.50
C ILE A 254 -22.54 41.42 10.00
N ALA A 255 -21.64 42.12 9.31
CA ALA A 255 -21.35 41.90 7.90
C ALA A 255 -20.09 41.05 7.75
N ASP A 256 -20.16 39.95 7.02
CA ASP A 256 -19.00 39.11 6.73
C ASP A 256 -19.12 38.45 5.32
N GLU A 257 -18.07 38.56 4.53
CA GLU A 257 -18.01 38.03 3.15
C GLU A 257 -18.11 36.49 3.08
N TYR A 258 -17.99 35.77 4.19
CA TYR A 258 -18.21 34.32 4.28
C TYR A 258 -19.66 33.93 3.95
N CYS A 259 -20.63 34.85 4.19
CA CYS A 259 -22.03 34.53 3.96
C CYS A 259 -22.35 34.49 2.46
N ASP A 260 -22.91 33.37 2.04
CA ASP A 260 -23.33 33.17 0.65
C ASP A 260 -24.79 33.63 0.49
N MET A 261 -25.01 34.64 -0.32
CA MET A 261 -26.34 35.27 -0.56
C MET A 261 -27.34 34.30 -1.18
N GLU A 262 -26.88 33.27 -1.91
CA GLU A 262 -27.73 32.30 -2.60
C GLU A 262 -27.98 31.03 -1.77
N LYS A 263 -27.22 30.83 -0.68
CA LYS A 263 -27.33 29.63 0.14
C LYS A 263 -28.26 29.84 1.36
N GLY A 264 -29.26 28.97 1.48
CA GLY A 264 -30.23 29.04 2.57
C GLY A 264 -31.03 30.33 2.55
N THR A 265 -30.91 31.12 3.60
CA THR A 265 -31.55 32.44 3.72
C THR A 265 -30.60 33.63 3.42
N GLY A 266 -29.33 33.37 3.21
CA GLY A 266 -28.27 34.37 3.12
C GLY A 266 -27.82 34.92 4.50
N ALA A 267 -28.53 34.59 5.58
CA ALA A 267 -28.19 34.94 6.95
C ALA A 267 -27.73 33.66 7.72
N VAL A 268 -26.61 33.78 8.42
CA VAL A 268 -25.97 32.65 9.13
C VAL A 268 -25.86 33.00 10.62
N LYS A 269 -26.34 32.12 11.50
CA LYS A 269 -26.04 32.22 12.93
C LYS A 269 -24.57 31.96 13.19
N ILE A 270 -23.94 32.72 14.05
CA ILE A 270 -22.52 32.56 14.38
C ILE A 270 -22.38 32.05 15.80
N THR A 271 -21.87 30.83 15.91
CA THR A 271 -21.67 30.06 17.16
C THR A 271 -20.20 29.68 17.29
N PRO A 272 -19.30 30.59 17.67
CA PRO A 272 -17.86 30.40 17.58
C PRO A 272 -17.29 29.25 18.41
N ALA A 273 -18.03 28.76 19.44
CA ALA A 273 -17.59 27.62 20.24
C ALA A 273 -18.05 26.24 19.69
N HIS A 274 -18.86 26.17 18.60
CA HIS A 274 -19.47 24.93 18.11
C HIS A 274 -19.46 24.75 16.60
N ASP A 275 -18.75 25.60 15.85
CA ASP A 275 -18.52 25.49 14.42
C ASP A 275 -17.17 26.12 14.05
N PHE A 276 -16.37 25.43 13.21
CA PHE A 276 -15.02 25.88 12.84
C PHE A 276 -15.05 27.18 11.99
N ASN A 277 -16.01 27.31 11.08
CA ASN A 277 -16.13 28.52 10.28
C ASN A 277 -16.60 29.71 11.15
N ASP A 278 -17.57 29.44 12.03
CA ASP A 278 -18.04 30.47 12.99
C ASP A 278 -16.94 30.89 13.96
N TYR A 279 -16.02 29.97 14.31
CA TYR A 279 -14.85 30.28 15.14
C TYR A 279 -13.93 31.29 14.44
N GLU A 280 -13.67 31.12 13.14
CA GLU A 280 -12.87 32.09 12.37
C GLU A 280 -13.56 33.43 12.17
N ILE A 281 -14.89 33.44 11.95
CA ILE A 281 -15.70 34.66 11.92
C ILE A 281 -15.66 35.35 13.29
N GLY A 282 -15.79 34.54 14.35
CA GLY A 282 -15.70 35.06 15.71
C GLY A 282 -14.37 35.74 16.03
N ASN A 283 -13.26 35.20 15.50
CA ASN A 283 -11.93 35.80 15.63
C ASN A 283 -11.84 37.14 14.90
N ARG A 284 -12.36 37.22 13.64
CA ARG A 284 -12.35 38.46 12.83
C ARG A 284 -13.15 39.58 13.46
N HIS A 285 -14.27 39.21 14.07
CA HIS A 285 -15.21 40.19 14.67
C HIS A 285 -15.09 40.32 16.20
N ASN A 286 -14.09 39.64 16.80
CA ASN A 286 -13.87 39.64 18.26
C ASN A 286 -15.13 39.27 19.07
N LEU A 287 -15.86 38.22 18.60
CA LEU A 287 -17.09 37.75 19.26
C LEU A 287 -16.74 36.84 20.46
N GLU A 288 -17.66 36.82 21.40
CA GLU A 288 -17.60 35.91 22.55
C GLU A 288 -17.68 34.44 22.08
N ARG A 289 -16.93 33.56 22.72
CA ARG A 289 -16.94 32.09 22.46
C ARG A 289 -17.70 31.41 23.59
N LEU A 290 -19.01 31.31 23.45
CA LEU A 290 -19.89 30.75 24.46
C LEU A 290 -20.00 29.22 24.28
N ASN A 291 -19.28 28.47 25.09
CA ASN A 291 -19.35 27.01 25.11
C ASN A 291 -20.60 26.55 25.88
N ILE A 292 -21.46 25.77 25.21
CA ILE A 292 -22.73 25.26 25.77
C ILE A 292 -22.75 23.76 25.97
N LEU A 293 -21.67 23.06 25.64
CA LEU A 293 -21.56 21.59 25.82
C LEU A 293 -20.53 21.29 26.89
N ASP A 294 -20.74 20.18 27.60
CA ASP A 294 -19.71 19.49 28.37
C ASP A 294 -18.92 18.52 27.51
N ASP A 295 -17.94 17.81 28.07
CA ASP A 295 -17.09 16.84 27.41
C ASP A 295 -17.83 15.56 26.96
N HIS A 296 -18.99 15.27 27.49
CA HIS A 296 -19.90 14.21 27.07
C HIS A 296 -20.94 14.64 26.03
N ALA A 297 -20.84 15.88 25.53
CA ALA A 297 -21.79 16.50 24.62
C ALA A 297 -23.22 16.65 25.22
N HIS A 298 -23.32 16.86 26.54
CA HIS A 298 -24.54 17.32 27.19
C HIS A 298 -24.51 18.83 27.30
N LEU A 299 -25.69 19.46 27.26
CA LEU A 299 -25.77 20.89 27.44
C LEU A 299 -25.44 21.26 28.90
N ASN A 300 -24.55 22.24 29.06
CA ASN A 300 -24.04 22.69 30.36
C ASN A 300 -24.89 23.78 31.01
N GLU A 301 -24.37 24.42 32.08
CA GLU A 301 -25.06 25.47 32.82
C GLU A 301 -25.26 26.81 32.07
N ALA A 302 -24.62 26.97 30.91
CA ALA A 302 -24.77 28.20 30.09
C ALA A 302 -26.11 28.26 29.33
N VAL A 303 -26.88 27.17 29.32
CA VAL A 303 -28.20 27.11 28.68
C VAL A 303 -29.34 27.24 29.70
N PRO A 304 -30.58 27.54 29.28
CA PRO A 304 -31.73 27.54 30.19
C PRO A 304 -31.90 26.19 30.91
N GLN A 305 -32.31 26.28 32.20
CA GLN A 305 -32.33 25.15 33.14
C GLN A 305 -33.02 23.87 32.59
N GLN A 306 -34.07 24.05 31.81
CA GLN A 306 -34.84 22.91 31.23
C GLN A 306 -34.07 22.09 30.24
N TYR A 307 -32.97 22.59 29.66
CA TYR A 307 -32.12 21.87 28.69
C TYR A 307 -30.81 21.39 29.30
N GLN A 308 -30.45 21.82 30.50
CA GLN A 308 -29.21 21.44 31.19
C GLN A 308 -29.13 19.90 31.41
N GLY A 309 -27.97 19.34 31.18
CA GLY A 309 -27.71 17.88 31.33
C GLY A 309 -28.33 17.02 30.22
N LEU A 310 -29.00 17.58 29.23
CA LEU A 310 -29.51 16.77 28.10
C LEU A 310 -28.42 16.56 27.05
N TYR A 311 -28.31 15.31 26.59
CA TYR A 311 -27.48 14.98 25.43
C TYR A 311 -27.94 15.76 24.20
N TYR A 312 -27.02 16.31 23.42
CA TYR A 312 -27.29 17.26 22.34
C TYR A 312 -28.42 16.85 21.37
N LEU A 313 -28.52 15.55 20.98
CA LEU A 313 -29.60 15.07 20.11
C LEU A 313 -30.98 15.09 20.80
N LYS A 314 -31.02 14.89 22.12
CA LYS A 314 -32.25 14.97 22.90
C LYS A 314 -32.64 16.43 23.10
N ALA A 315 -31.67 17.28 23.38
CA ALA A 315 -31.86 18.75 23.47
C ALA A 315 -32.36 19.34 22.14
N ARG A 316 -31.79 18.90 20.98
CA ARG A 316 -32.25 19.29 19.65
C ARG A 316 -33.74 19.07 19.47
N LYS A 317 -34.24 17.86 19.82
CA LYS A 317 -35.69 17.59 19.70
C LYS A 317 -36.55 18.49 20.57
N MET A 318 -36.10 18.78 21.78
CA MET A 318 -36.83 19.64 22.72
C MET A 318 -36.80 21.07 22.27
N VAL A 319 -35.64 21.59 21.83
CA VAL A 319 -35.51 22.95 21.30
C VAL A 319 -36.41 23.17 20.08
N VAL A 320 -36.47 22.18 19.17
CA VAL A 320 -37.35 22.29 17.99
C VAL A 320 -38.83 22.38 18.42
N ALA A 321 -39.24 21.51 19.34
CA ALA A 321 -40.64 21.52 19.83
C ALA A 321 -41.00 22.86 20.48
N ASP A 322 -40.11 23.44 21.31
CA ASP A 322 -40.37 24.75 21.96
C ASP A 322 -40.36 25.91 20.94
N LEU A 323 -39.52 25.82 19.88
CA LEU A 323 -39.53 26.80 18.78
C LEU A 323 -40.83 26.72 17.94
N GLU A 324 -41.38 25.53 17.75
CA GLU A 324 -42.64 25.30 17.05
C GLU A 324 -43.82 25.87 17.90
N GLU A 325 -43.86 25.52 19.18
CA GLU A 325 -44.89 26.00 20.11
C GLU A 325 -44.92 27.55 20.21
N GLN A 326 -43.73 28.18 20.23
CA GLN A 326 -43.59 29.63 20.28
C GLN A 326 -43.71 30.32 18.92
N GLY A 327 -43.90 29.58 17.82
CA GLY A 327 -44.09 30.12 16.48
C GLY A 327 -42.84 30.67 15.82
N PHE A 328 -41.66 30.29 16.26
CA PHE A 328 -40.40 30.73 15.67
C PHE A 328 -39.95 29.89 14.45
N ILE A 329 -40.50 28.70 14.23
CA ILE A 329 -40.22 27.93 13.01
C ILE A 329 -40.97 28.55 11.83
N ASP A 330 -40.24 28.90 10.79
CA ASP A 330 -40.78 29.38 9.53
C ASP A 330 -41.14 28.20 8.60
N LYS A 331 -40.18 27.32 8.35
CA LYS A 331 -40.34 26.07 7.58
C LYS A 331 -39.25 25.06 7.95
N ILE A 332 -39.49 23.82 7.56
CA ILE A 332 -38.49 22.71 7.67
C ILE A 332 -38.31 22.11 6.30
N GLU A 333 -37.08 22.01 5.85
CA GLU A 333 -36.68 21.38 4.57
C GLU A 333 -35.75 20.19 4.83
N GLU A 334 -35.65 19.30 3.88
CA GLU A 334 -34.59 18.28 3.90
C GLU A 334 -33.38 18.73 3.05
N MET A 335 -32.20 18.59 3.59
CA MET A 335 -30.97 18.81 2.82
C MET A 335 -30.02 17.63 2.97
N ILE A 336 -29.13 17.47 1.99
CA ILE A 336 -27.96 16.58 2.13
C ILE A 336 -26.83 17.41 2.74
N GLY A 337 -26.34 16.98 3.89
CA GLY A 337 -25.27 17.68 4.60
C GLY A 337 -24.24 16.70 5.16
N ALA A 338 -23.01 17.17 5.29
CA ALA A 338 -21.92 16.39 5.87
C ALA A 338 -22.14 16.15 7.37
N SER A 339 -21.95 14.90 7.81
CA SER A 339 -21.84 14.50 9.21
C SER A 339 -20.42 14.01 9.48
N HIS A 340 -19.84 14.36 10.61
CA HIS A 340 -18.46 14.09 10.98
C HIS A 340 -18.43 13.04 12.09
N TYR A 341 -17.82 11.86 11.81
CA TYR A 341 -17.78 10.74 12.74
C TYR A 341 -16.34 10.40 13.12
N GLY A 342 -16.10 10.13 14.39
CA GLY A 342 -14.81 9.57 14.81
C GLY A 342 -14.59 8.19 14.18
N GLU A 343 -13.46 8.00 13.51
CA GLU A 343 -13.14 6.72 12.81
C GLU A 343 -13.17 5.52 13.78
N ARG A 344 -12.74 5.72 15.02
CA ARG A 344 -12.61 4.67 16.03
C ARG A 344 -13.88 4.43 16.84
N SER A 345 -14.58 5.50 17.19
CA SER A 345 -15.80 5.43 18.02
C SER A 345 -17.06 5.15 17.22
N GLY A 346 -17.08 5.59 15.95
CA GLY A 346 -18.25 5.59 15.09
C GLY A 346 -19.36 6.58 15.51
N ILE A 347 -19.05 7.51 16.44
CA ILE A 347 -19.99 8.52 16.95
C ILE A 347 -19.70 9.86 16.28
N GLU A 348 -20.74 10.70 16.11
CA GLU A 348 -20.61 12.05 15.59
C GLU A 348 -19.75 12.90 16.56
N VAL A 349 -18.61 13.39 16.05
CA VAL A 349 -17.71 14.26 16.80
C VAL A 349 -18.32 15.65 16.92
N GLN A 350 -18.02 16.34 18.02
CA GLN A 350 -18.51 17.69 18.26
C GLN A 350 -17.36 18.68 18.17
N PRO A 351 -17.53 19.82 17.48
CA PRO A 351 -16.64 20.95 17.68
C PRO A 351 -16.70 21.39 19.14
N TYR A 352 -15.55 21.35 19.84
CA TYR A 352 -15.47 21.60 21.28
C TYR A 352 -14.31 22.52 21.62
N LEU A 353 -14.56 23.55 22.40
CA LEU A 353 -13.58 24.55 22.79
C LEU A 353 -12.85 24.13 24.05
N THR A 354 -11.59 23.76 23.91
CA THR A 354 -10.78 23.28 25.04
C THR A 354 -9.30 23.61 24.89
N ASP A 355 -8.59 23.64 26.00
CA ASP A 355 -7.14 23.83 26.03
C ASP A 355 -6.43 22.58 25.49
N GLN A 356 -5.58 22.78 24.52
CA GLN A 356 -4.85 21.71 23.88
C GLN A 356 -3.39 22.13 23.59
N TRP A 357 -2.51 21.15 23.35
CA TRP A 357 -1.14 21.37 22.93
C TRP A 357 -1.04 21.28 21.41
N TYR A 358 -0.35 22.23 20.80
CA TYR A 358 -0.20 22.35 19.35
C TYR A 358 1.25 22.45 18.94
N VAL A 359 1.57 21.82 17.78
CA VAL A 359 2.79 22.09 17.02
C VAL A 359 2.49 23.14 15.96
N ASN A 360 3.34 24.15 15.83
CA ASN A 360 3.35 25.07 14.70
C ASN A 360 3.88 24.34 13.45
N ALA A 361 3.02 23.51 12.87
CA ALA A 361 3.37 22.66 11.74
C ALA A 361 3.78 23.46 10.49
N LYS A 362 3.24 24.67 10.31
CA LYS A 362 3.58 25.56 9.18
C LYS A 362 5.07 25.94 9.17
N ALA A 363 5.67 26.15 10.32
CA ALA A 363 7.10 26.46 10.43
C ALA A 363 7.97 25.27 10.03
N LEU A 364 7.52 24.04 10.33
CA LEU A 364 8.22 22.80 10.01
C LEU A 364 7.97 22.31 8.57
N ALA A 365 6.89 22.76 7.94
CA ALA A 365 6.50 22.30 6.60
C ALA A 365 7.43 22.81 5.48
N LYS A 366 7.94 24.04 5.60
CA LYS A 366 8.73 24.65 4.53
C LYS A 366 9.98 23.83 4.16
N PRO A 367 10.86 23.43 5.09
CA PRO A 367 12.01 22.57 4.75
C PRO A 367 11.59 21.21 4.16
N ALA A 368 10.45 20.66 4.60
CA ALA A 368 9.91 19.40 4.09
C ALA A 368 9.43 19.52 2.64
N ILE A 369 8.79 20.63 2.28
CA ILE A 369 8.40 20.95 0.89
C ILE A 369 9.65 21.12 0.02
N ASP A 370 10.64 21.86 0.50
CA ASP A 370 11.86 22.17 -0.25
C ASP A 370 12.64 20.88 -0.56
N ALA A 371 12.72 19.92 0.38
CA ALA A 371 13.42 18.64 0.20
C ALA A 371 12.82 17.76 -0.92
N VAL A 372 11.50 17.79 -1.12
CA VAL A 372 10.86 17.07 -2.22
C VAL A 372 10.99 17.85 -3.54
N LYS A 373 10.89 19.18 -3.50
CA LYS A 373 11.09 20.02 -4.71
C LYS A 373 12.50 19.95 -5.25
N SER A 374 13.53 19.84 -4.40
CA SER A 374 14.92 19.68 -4.83
C SER A 374 15.24 18.29 -5.40
N GLY A 375 14.39 17.29 -5.10
CA GLY A 375 14.62 15.90 -5.46
C GLY A 375 15.48 15.12 -4.45
N ASP A 376 15.76 15.69 -3.27
CA ASP A 376 16.43 14.98 -2.19
C ASP A 376 15.55 13.84 -1.65
N ILE A 377 14.22 14.00 -1.80
CA ILE A 377 13.23 12.95 -1.59
C ILE A 377 12.40 12.79 -2.86
N CYS A 378 12.28 11.57 -3.36
CA CYS A 378 11.49 11.23 -4.54
C CYS A 378 10.31 10.34 -4.17
N PHE A 379 9.12 10.63 -4.68
CA PHE A 379 7.95 9.74 -4.58
C PHE A 379 7.85 8.81 -5.78
N VAL A 380 7.55 7.56 -5.53
CA VAL A 380 7.30 6.54 -6.56
C VAL A 380 5.94 5.89 -6.27
N PRO A 381 4.92 6.06 -7.12
CA PRO A 381 4.87 6.91 -8.33
C PRO A 381 4.90 8.43 -8.03
N LYS A 382 5.46 9.19 -8.95
CA LYS A 382 5.70 10.64 -8.79
C LYS A 382 4.43 11.47 -8.56
N HIS A 383 3.28 11.06 -9.07
CA HIS A 383 2.03 11.84 -8.93
C HIS A 383 1.61 12.10 -7.46
N TRP A 384 2.08 11.28 -6.50
CA TRP A 384 1.82 11.49 -5.07
C TRP A 384 2.49 12.74 -4.49
N GLU A 385 3.48 13.31 -5.21
CA GLU A 385 4.06 14.61 -4.85
C GLU A 385 3.00 15.72 -4.83
N ASN A 386 2.03 15.70 -5.76
CA ASN A 386 0.97 16.71 -5.83
C ASN A 386 0.11 16.69 -4.56
N THR A 387 -0.31 15.50 -4.14
CA THR A 387 -1.09 15.30 -2.90
C THR A 387 -0.30 15.74 -1.66
N TYR A 388 1.00 15.41 -1.61
CA TYR A 388 1.90 15.85 -0.54
C TYR A 388 2.03 17.37 -0.48
N PHE A 389 2.22 18.05 -1.61
CA PHE A 389 2.36 19.50 -1.67
C PHE A 389 1.05 20.22 -1.32
N GLU A 390 -0.07 19.74 -1.84
CA GLU A 390 -1.39 20.33 -1.54
C GLU A 390 -1.65 20.36 -0.02
N TRP A 391 -1.39 19.25 0.65
CA TRP A 391 -1.59 19.16 2.10
C TRP A 391 -0.64 20.07 2.88
N LEU A 392 0.66 20.05 2.58
CA LEU A 392 1.66 20.83 3.31
C LEU A 392 1.53 22.35 3.07
N ASN A 393 1.09 22.77 1.89
CA ASN A 393 0.85 24.19 1.63
C ASN A 393 -0.35 24.74 2.43
N ASN A 394 -1.31 23.89 2.78
CA ASN A 394 -2.51 24.23 3.52
C ASN A 394 -2.49 23.71 4.97
N ILE A 395 -1.31 23.30 5.47
CA ILE A 395 -1.19 22.64 6.78
C ILE A 395 -1.67 23.54 7.91
N GLN A 396 -2.51 22.98 8.78
CA GLN A 396 -3.01 23.62 9.98
C GLN A 396 -2.13 23.31 11.20
N PRO A 397 -2.22 24.06 12.30
CA PRO A 397 -1.58 23.70 13.55
C PRO A 397 -1.97 22.28 13.98
N TRP A 398 -0.98 21.48 14.33
CA TRP A 398 -1.20 20.10 14.69
C TRP A 398 -1.50 19.95 16.18
N CYS A 399 -2.71 19.58 16.55
CA CYS A 399 -3.10 19.24 17.91
C CYS A 399 -2.45 17.90 18.31
N ILE A 400 -1.60 17.93 19.33
CA ILE A 400 -0.79 16.77 19.76
C ILE A 400 -1.18 16.21 21.13
N SER A 401 -2.14 16.79 21.83
CA SER A 401 -2.61 16.26 23.12
C SER A 401 -3.83 15.36 22.96
N ARG A 402 -3.87 14.28 23.77
CA ARG A 402 -4.97 13.31 23.83
C ARG A 402 -5.30 13.05 25.29
N GLN A 403 -6.60 13.05 25.62
CA GLN A 403 -7.14 12.87 26.98
C GLN A 403 -7.37 11.40 27.28
N ILE A 404 -6.41 10.56 26.90
CA ILE A 404 -6.36 9.13 27.19
C ILE A 404 -5.22 8.81 28.18
N TRP A 405 -5.14 7.60 28.67
CA TRP A 405 -4.11 7.23 29.65
C TRP A 405 -2.89 6.53 29.01
N TRP A 406 -3.12 5.81 27.91
CA TRP A 406 -2.10 5.05 27.21
C TRP A 406 -1.38 5.90 26.14
N GLY A 407 -0.10 6.15 26.36
CA GLY A 407 0.77 6.93 25.47
C GLY A 407 1.87 7.65 26.25
N HIS A 408 2.66 8.45 25.53
CA HIS A 408 3.69 9.30 26.12
C HIS A 408 3.05 10.47 26.86
N GLN A 409 3.10 10.49 28.18
CA GLN A 409 2.59 11.59 29.00
C GLN A 409 3.38 12.86 28.69
N ILE A 410 2.67 13.97 28.47
CA ILE A 410 3.27 15.26 28.11
C ILE A 410 4.20 15.72 29.25
N PRO A 411 5.48 16.08 28.98
CA PRO A 411 6.45 16.44 30.01
C PRO A 411 6.29 17.89 30.45
N THR A 412 5.15 18.14 31.10
CA THR A 412 4.74 19.48 31.54
C THR A 412 4.18 19.44 32.95
N TRP A 413 4.48 20.45 33.71
CA TRP A 413 3.99 20.67 35.08
C TRP A 413 3.39 22.07 35.20
N PHE A 414 2.34 22.19 35.96
CA PHE A 414 1.64 23.44 36.21
C PHE A 414 1.85 23.89 37.65
N GLY A 415 2.19 25.18 37.80
CA GLY A 415 2.20 25.87 39.07
C GLY A 415 0.78 26.20 39.60
N PRO A 416 0.69 26.73 40.82
CA PRO A 416 -0.57 27.03 41.49
C PRO A 416 -1.48 27.97 40.68
N ASP A 417 -0.92 28.98 40.03
CA ASP A 417 -1.64 30.00 39.27
C ASP A 417 -1.67 29.73 37.75
N GLY A 418 -1.29 28.46 37.35
CA GLY A 418 -1.34 28.01 35.98
C GLY A 418 -0.06 28.25 35.18
N GLU A 419 1.04 28.62 35.83
CA GLU A 419 2.36 28.70 35.19
C GLU A 419 2.76 27.37 34.59
N ILE A 420 3.44 27.41 33.45
CA ILE A 420 3.79 26.22 32.66
C ILE A 420 5.29 25.97 32.76
N PHE A 421 5.65 24.79 33.20
CA PHE A 421 7.05 24.31 33.28
C PHE A 421 7.21 23.08 32.38
N VAL A 422 7.98 23.19 31.31
CA VAL A 422 8.25 22.13 30.34
C VAL A 422 9.71 21.73 30.45
N GLU A 423 9.96 20.59 31.07
CA GLU A 423 11.30 20.07 31.32
C GLU A 423 11.35 18.54 31.09
N LYS A 424 12.54 17.95 31.09
CA LYS A 424 12.72 16.54 30.81
C LYS A 424 12.29 15.64 31.96
N THR A 425 12.48 16.12 33.17
CA THR A 425 12.13 15.38 34.40
C THR A 425 11.36 16.27 35.38
N GLU A 426 10.73 15.63 36.35
CA GLU A 426 10.02 16.31 37.42
C GLU A 426 10.97 17.14 38.27
N GLU A 427 12.18 16.63 38.55
CA GLU A 427 13.18 17.30 39.34
C GLU A 427 13.66 18.60 38.65
N GLU A 428 13.85 18.56 37.31
CA GLU A 428 14.22 19.75 36.54
C GLU A 428 13.07 20.78 36.56
N ALA A 429 11.81 20.33 36.43
CA ALA A 429 10.65 21.22 36.52
C ALA A 429 10.57 21.89 37.92
N TYR A 430 10.71 21.11 38.99
CA TYR A 430 10.77 21.67 40.35
C TYR A 430 11.94 22.64 40.56
N ALA A 431 13.12 22.35 39.98
CA ALA A 431 14.27 23.24 40.10
C ALA A 431 14.00 24.63 39.49
N VAL A 432 13.38 24.65 38.30
CA VAL A 432 13.01 25.91 37.64
C VAL A 432 11.86 26.61 38.38
N ALA A 433 10.81 25.88 38.77
CA ALA A 433 9.68 26.42 39.49
C ALA A 433 10.05 27.03 40.82
N ARG A 434 10.91 26.40 41.61
CA ARG A 434 11.39 26.94 42.90
C ARG A 434 12.16 28.25 42.73
N THR A 435 12.86 28.41 41.64
CA THR A 435 13.57 29.65 41.32
C THR A 435 12.62 30.80 41.01
N GLN A 436 11.46 30.49 40.38
CA GLN A 436 10.47 31.46 39.95
C GLN A 436 9.43 31.75 41.02
N LEU A 437 8.92 30.72 41.71
CA LEU A 437 7.74 30.76 42.56
C LEU A 437 8.07 30.57 44.07
N GLY A 438 9.29 30.18 44.42
CA GLY A 438 9.71 29.94 45.83
C GLY A 438 9.83 28.43 46.17
N SER A 439 10.41 28.15 47.36
CA SER A 439 10.81 26.78 47.77
C SER A 439 9.62 25.81 47.98
N ASP A 440 8.43 26.34 48.32
CA ASP A 440 7.30 25.55 48.79
C ASP A 440 6.27 25.30 47.65
N VAL A 441 6.67 25.55 46.38
CA VAL A 441 5.81 25.35 45.22
C VAL A 441 5.44 23.88 45.06
N VAL A 442 4.15 23.63 44.82
CA VAL A 442 3.61 22.28 44.45
C VAL A 442 3.21 22.33 43.01
N LEU A 443 3.77 21.43 42.22
CA LEU A 443 3.49 21.31 40.81
C LEU A 443 2.48 20.17 40.55
N ARG A 444 1.58 20.42 39.61
CA ARG A 444 0.63 19.43 39.09
C ARG A 444 1.08 18.99 37.70
N ARG A 445 1.36 17.71 37.52
CA ARG A 445 1.75 17.17 36.23
C ARG A 445 0.59 17.16 35.23
N GLU A 446 0.86 17.44 33.96
CA GLU A 446 -0.09 17.24 32.86
C GLU A 446 -0.55 15.79 32.80
N THR A 447 -1.86 15.58 32.59
CA THR A 447 -2.47 14.24 32.53
C THR A 447 -2.60 13.70 31.13
N ASP A 448 -2.58 14.57 30.15
CA ASP A 448 -2.71 14.24 28.73
C ASP A 448 -1.47 13.50 28.23
N VAL A 449 -1.65 12.70 27.21
CA VAL A 449 -0.59 12.05 26.47
C VAL A 449 -0.45 12.63 25.07
N LEU A 450 0.68 12.38 24.43
CA LEU A 450 0.92 12.81 23.06
C LEU A 450 0.16 11.93 22.05
N ASP A 451 -0.24 12.54 20.96
CA ASP A 451 -0.71 11.84 19.76
C ASP A 451 0.28 10.77 19.32
N THR A 452 -0.20 9.58 18.99
CA THR A 452 0.61 8.46 18.47
C THR A 452 1.52 8.89 17.33
N TRP A 453 1.02 9.74 16.43
CA TRP A 453 1.78 10.21 15.29
C TRP A 453 2.95 11.12 15.66
N PHE A 454 2.97 11.68 16.86
CA PHE A 454 4.11 12.49 17.34
C PHE A 454 5.34 11.60 17.55
N SER A 455 5.21 10.48 18.25
CA SER A 455 6.29 9.53 18.43
C SER A 455 6.66 8.80 17.14
N SER A 456 5.65 8.42 16.34
CA SER A 456 5.85 7.72 15.06
C SER A 456 6.55 8.58 14.01
N ALA A 457 6.41 9.91 14.08
CA ALA A 457 7.15 10.85 13.22
C ALA A 457 8.67 10.87 13.47
N LEU A 458 9.11 10.37 14.61
CA LEU A 458 10.52 10.32 14.98
C LEU A 458 11.19 9.00 14.58
N TRP A 459 10.43 8.03 14.08
CA TRP A 459 10.83 6.66 13.83
C TRP A 459 12.15 6.50 13.05
N PRO A 460 12.42 7.26 11.95
CA PRO A 460 13.61 7.05 11.12
C PRO A 460 14.95 7.27 11.85
N PHE A 461 14.99 8.07 12.89
CA PHE A 461 16.22 8.39 13.60
C PHE A 461 16.23 7.90 15.04
N THR A 462 15.09 7.83 15.72
CA THR A 462 15.02 7.32 17.09
C THR A 462 15.26 5.82 17.18
N THR A 463 14.81 5.05 16.20
CA THR A 463 15.10 3.62 16.12
C THR A 463 16.59 3.32 15.96
N LEU A 464 17.34 4.25 15.40
CA LEU A 464 18.79 4.18 15.25
C LEU A 464 19.56 4.76 16.45
N GLY A 465 18.84 5.20 17.52
CA GLY A 465 19.42 5.56 18.81
C GLY A 465 19.49 7.06 19.11
N TRP A 466 18.98 7.95 18.22
CA TRP A 466 18.89 9.38 18.56
C TRP A 466 18.08 9.58 19.88
N PRO A 467 18.47 10.50 20.79
CA PRO A 467 19.38 11.64 20.61
C PRO A 467 20.89 11.32 20.73
N ASP A 468 21.24 10.08 21.06
CA ASP A 468 22.64 9.69 21.17
C ASP A 468 23.29 9.54 19.78
N GLN A 469 24.62 9.83 19.69
CA GLN A 469 25.35 9.75 18.42
C GLN A 469 25.87 8.31 18.19
N THR A 470 24.95 7.37 17.94
CA THR A 470 25.26 5.96 17.77
C THR A 470 25.98 5.67 16.45
N ALA A 471 26.61 4.50 16.35
CA ALA A 471 27.22 4.02 15.11
C ALA A 471 26.15 3.73 14.05
N GLU A 472 25.00 3.23 14.48
CA GLU A 472 23.82 2.96 13.64
C GLU A 472 23.30 4.23 12.99
N LEU A 473 23.12 5.30 13.78
CA LEU A 473 22.63 6.58 13.28
C LEU A 473 23.57 7.16 12.22
N LYS A 474 24.89 7.09 12.48
CA LYS A 474 25.90 7.56 11.52
C LYS A 474 25.94 6.75 10.23
N ARG A 475 25.63 5.43 10.30
CA ARG A 475 25.75 4.53 9.16
C ARG A 475 24.50 4.48 8.31
N TYR A 476 23.31 4.43 8.92
CA TYR A 476 22.05 4.12 8.25
C TYR A 476 21.08 5.29 8.13
N TYR A 477 21.43 6.47 8.67
CA TYR A 477 20.63 7.68 8.44
C TYR A 477 21.35 8.62 7.45
N PRO A 478 20.68 9.18 6.46
CA PRO A 478 19.30 8.94 6.05
C PRO A 478 19.08 7.51 5.53
N THR A 479 17.87 6.96 5.74
CA THR A 479 17.49 5.66 5.18
C THR A 479 17.27 5.74 3.68
N ASP A 480 17.21 4.62 2.97
CA ASP A 480 17.18 4.67 1.51
C ASP A 480 15.75 4.68 0.97
N THR A 481 14.90 3.79 1.48
CA THR A 481 13.54 3.65 0.97
C THR A 481 12.54 3.53 2.11
N LEU A 482 11.47 4.32 2.04
CA LEU A 482 10.26 4.14 2.83
C LEU A 482 9.20 3.47 1.95
N VAL A 483 8.58 2.39 2.40
CA VAL A 483 7.49 1.70 1.69
C VAL A 483 6.23 1.81 2.53
N THR A 484 5.16 2.39 1.97
CA THR A 484 3.91 2.61 2.70
C THR A 484 2.70 2.72 1.76
N GLY A 485 1.49 2.72 2.33
CA GLY A 485 0.25 3.05 1.62
C GLY A 485 0.06 4.57 1.48
N PHE A 486 -0.76 4.98 0.53
CA PHE A 486 -1.06 6.40 0.30
C PHE A 486 -1.90 7.01 1.43
N ASP A 487 -2.66 6.21 2.15
CA ASP A 487 -3.57 6.62 3.22
C ASP A 487 -2.86 7.22 4.44
N ILE A 488 -1.55 6.99 4.61
CA ILE A 488 -0.75 7.55 5.70
C ILE A 488 0.34 8.53 5.24
N ILE A 489 0.24 9.08 4.03
CA ILE A 489 1.17 10.14 3.56
C ILE A 489 1.15 11.33 4.52
N PHE A 490 -0.01 11.79 4.94
CA PHE A 490 -0.15 12.95 5.83
C PHE A 490 0.14 12.62 7.28
N PHE A 491 -0.34 11.45 7.72
CA PHE A 491 -0.19 11.02 9.10
C PHE A 491 1.26 10.72 9.47
N TRP A 492 2.00 10.11 8.55
CA TRP A 492 3.31 9.56 8.85
C TRP A 492 4.43 10.12 7.98
N VAL A 493 4.33 10.01 6.65
CA VAL A 493 5.41 10.40 5.73
C VAL A 493 5.78 11.87 5.88
N ALA A 494 4.81 12.77 5.76
CA ALA A 494 5.03 14.22 5.87
C ALA A 494 5.58 14.61 7.23
N ARG A 495 5.05 14.01 8.31
CA ARG A 495 5.50 14.28 9.68
C ARG A 495 6.91 13.77 9.94
N MET A 496 7.29 12.59 9.41
CA MET A 496 8.68 12.12 9.49
C MET A 496 9.64 13.06 8.75
N ILE A 497 9.24 13.57 7.58
CA ILE A 497 10.06 14.53 6.83
C ILE A 497 10.24 15.82 7.62
N MET A 498 9.16 16.39 8.16
CA MET A 498 9.22 17.60 8.99
C MET A 498 10.16 17.44 10.19
N MET A 499 10.01 16.36 10.95
CA MET A 499 10.82 16.09 12.14
C MET A 499 12.28 15.75 11.78
N GLY A 500 12.51 14.96 10.75
CA GLY A 500 13.85 14.63 10.27
C GLY A 500 14.61 15.88 9.80
N MET A 501 13.99 16.73 8.98
CA MET A 501 14.57 18.00 8.54
C MET A 501 14.87 18.92 9.71
N HIS A 502 14.01 18.96 10.74
CA HIS A 502 14.20 19.84 11.88
C HIS A 502 15.32 19.36 12.82
N PHE A 503 15.30 18.08 13.24
CA PHE A 503 16.21 17.55 14.27
C PHE A 503 17.53 17.03 13.71
N MET A 504 17.49 16.41 12.53
CA MET A 504 18.68 15.83 11.90
C MET A 504 19.32 16.74 10.84
N LYS A 505 18.64 17.81 10.40
CA LYS A 505 19.07 18.72 9.33
C LYS A 505 19.37 17.99 8.02
N ALA A 506 18.75 16.84 7.83
CA ALA A 506 18.89 15.97 6.68
C ALA A 506 17.55 15.23 6.44
N VAL A 507 17.33 14.79 5.20
CA VAL A 507 16.14 14.01 4.83
C VAL A 507 16.11 12.69 5.62
N PRO A 508 14.91 12.22 6.07
CA PRO A 508 14.85 10.95 6.82
C PRO A 508 15.01 9.72 5.92
N PHE A 509 14.66 9.83 4.63
CA PHE A 509 14.76 8.80 3.60
C PHE A 509 14.85 9.45 2.21
N LYS A 510 15.42 8.73 1.24
CA LYS A 510 15.63 9.24 -0.13
C LYS A 510 14.44 8.98 -1.05
N THR A 511 13.81 7.81 -0.92
CA THR A 511 12.68 7.40 -1.77
C THR A 511 11.48 7.03 -0.92
N VAL A 512 10.30 7.49 -1.33
CA VAL A 512 9.00 7.09 -0.78
C VAL A 512 8.27 6.27 -1.82
N TYR A 513 8.25 4.94 -1.65
CA TYR A 513 7.47 4.07 -2.50
C TYR A 513 6.06 3.90 -1.92
N ILE A 514 5.07 4.34 -2.68
CA ILE A 514 3.66 4.26 -2.32
C ILE A 514 3.02 3.09 -3.06
N HIS A 515 2.71 2.02 -2.31
CA HIS A 515 2.02 0.88 -2.87
C HIS A 515 0.50 1.07 -2.90
N ALA A 516 -0.16 0.30 -3.76
CA ALA A 516 -1.61 0.27 -3.87
C ALA A 516 -2.26 -0.43 -2.65
N LEU A 517 -3.58 -0.24 -2.48
CA LEU A 517 -4.33 -0.94 -1.44
C LEU A 517 -4.78 -2.33 -1.91
N VAL A 518 -4.84 -3.26 -0.96
CA VAL A 518 -5.43 -4.57 -1.21
C VAL A 518 -6.93 -4.50 -0.96
N ARG A 519 -7.70 -4.87 -1.97
CA ARG A 519 -9.16 -4.95 -1.97
C ARG A 519 -9.62 -6.38 -2.16
N ASP A 520 -10.86 -6.65 -1.84
CA ASP A 520 -11.46 -7.95 -2.14
C ASP A 520 -11.61 -8.19 -3.66
N GLU A 521 -12.04 -9.36 -4.06
CA GLU A 521 -12.21 -9.76 -5.46
C GLU A 521 -13.17 -8.83 -6.24
N LYS A 522 -14.14 -8.22 -5.54
CA LYS A 522 -15.10 -7.26 -6.11
C LYS A 522 -14.56 -5.82 -6.14
N GLY A 523 -13.33 -5.58 -5.64
CA GLY A 523 -12.72 -4.27 -5.57
C GLY A 523 -13.20 -3.42 -4.39
N GLN A 524 -13.86 -4.01 -3.38
CA GLN A 524 -14.29 -3.30 -2.18
C GLN A 524 -13.20 -3.26 -1.12
N LYS A 525 -13.16 -2.19 -0.33
CA LYS A 525 -12.28 -2.11 0.84
C LYS A 525 -12.62 -3.23 1.82
N MET A 526 -11.62 -4.01 2.23
CA MET A 526 -11.79 -5.06 3.23
C MET A 526 -12.03 -4.46 4.62
N SER A 527 -13.05 -4.94 5.31
CA SER A 527 -13.32 -4.56 6.70
C SER A 527 -13.99 -5.70 7.46
N LYS A 528 -13.70 -5.79 8.78
CA LYS A 528 -14.32 -6.81 9.64
C LYS A 528 -15.84 -6.67 9.68
N SER A 529 -16.37 -5.45 9.61
CA SER A 529 -17.82 -5.17 9.60
C SER A 529 -18.52 -5.68 8.35
N LYS A 530 -17.82 -5.78 7.21
CA LYS A 530 -18.35 -6.32 5.94
C LYS A 530 -18.15 -7.83 5.80
N GLY A 531 -17.37 -8.45 6.69
CA GLY A 531 -17.07 -9.89 6.62
C GLY A 531 -16.23 -10.32 5.40
N ASN A 532 -15.57 -9.38 4.71
CA ASN A 532 -14.79 -9.63 3.50
C ASN A 532 -13.26 -9.57 3.76
N VAL A 533 -12.83 -9.62 5.01
CA VAL A 533 -11.40 -9.64 5.37
C VAL A 533 -10.85 -11.04 5.11
N ILE A 534 -9.79 -11.10 4.31
CA ILE A 534 -9.00 -12.31 4.11
C ILE A 534 -7.82 -12.26 5.07
N ASP A 535 -7.72 -13.26 5.94
CA ASP A 535 -6.59 -13.41 6.86
C ASP A 535 -5.38 -13.99 6.09
N PRO A 536 -4.23 -13.30 6.08
CA PRO A 536 -3.02 -13.79 5.42
C PRO A 536 -2.53 -15.13 6.01
N LEU A 537 -2.77 -15.40 7.29
CA LEU A 537 -2.39 -16.67 7.91
C LEU A 537 -3.13 -17.85 7.29
N ILE A 538 -4.44 -17.72 7.05
CA ILE A 538 -5.25 -18.77 6.41
C ILE A 538 -4.70 -19.08 5.01
N LEU A 539 -4.32 -18.06 4.25
CA LEU A 539 -3.73 -18.25 2.93
C LEU A 539 -2.36 -18.93 3.01
N MET A 540 -1.52 -18.55 3.97
CA MET A 540 -0.22 -19.17 4.17
C MET A 540 -0.34 -20.63 4.65
N ASP A 541 -1.29 -20.92 5.52
CA ASP A 541 -1.53 -22.30 5.98
C ASP A 541 -2.03 -23.20 4.85
N LYS A 542 -2.81 -22.67 3.93
CA LYS A 542 -3.38 -23.43 2.81
C LYS A 542 -2.41 -23.57 1.63
N TYR A 543 -1.68 -22.53 1.29
CA TYR A 543 -0.91 -22.44 0.06
C TYR A 543 0.61 -22.30 0.27
N GLY A 544 1.05 -21.88 1.45
CA GLY A 544 2.43 -21.53 1.77
C GLY A 544 2.72 -20.03 1.67
N SER A 545 3.75 -19.60 2.39
CA SER A 545 4.17 -18.20 2.42
C SER A 545 4.69 -17.70 1.08
N ASP A 546 5.50 -18.51 0.38
CA ASP A 546 6.07 -18.15 -0.92
C ASP A 546 5.00 -17.88 -1.98
N VAL A 547 3.90 -18.65 -1.96
CA VAL A 547 2.77 -18.44 -2.89
C VAL A 547 2.09 -17.11 -2.63
N LEU A 548 1.84 -16.76 -1.37
CA LEU A 548 1.25 -15.47 -1.02
C LEU A 548 2.19 -14.31 -1.40
N ARG A 549 3.47 -14.41 -1.07
CA ARG A 549 4.49 -13.39 -1.40
C ARG A 549 4.58 -13.16 -2.90
N PHE A 550 4.67 -14.25 -3.67
CA PHE A 550 4.72 -14.15 -5.14
C PHE A 550 3.45 -13.51 -5.71
N THR A 551 2.27 -13.89 -5.20
CA THR A 551 0.99 -13.31 -5.60
C THR A 551 0.97 -11.80 -5.35
N LEU A 552 1.38 -11.37 -4.15
CA LEU A 552 1.41 -9.96 -3.78
C LEU A 552 2.40 -9.16 -4.65
N ALA A 553 3.59 -9.71 -4.90
CA ALA A 553 4.58 -9.08 -5.78
C ALA A 553 4.09 -8.95 -7.23
N ALA A 554 3.53 -10.04 -7.80
CA ALA A 554 3.04 -10.06 -9.18
C ALA A 554 1.84 -9.12 -9.43
N LEU A 555 1.09 -8.78 -8.38
CA LEU A 555 -0.05 -7.88 -8.45
C LEU A 555 0.29 -6.43 -8.06
N ALA A 556 1.49 -6.16 -7.56
CA ALA A 556 1.91 -4.84 -7.07
C ALA A 556 2.28 -3.87 -8.21
N ALA A 557 1.37 -3.71 -9.18
CA ALA A 557 1.56 -2.71 -10.24
C ALA A 557 1.35 -1.29 -9.67
N PRO A 558 2.20 -0.31 -10.01
CA PRO A 558 2.06 1.06 -9.57
C PRO A 558 0.70 1.68 -9.97
N GLY A 559 0.04 2.37 -9.02
CA GLY A 559 -1.17 3.14 -9.29
C GLY A 559 -2.47 2.35 -9.46
N ARG A 560 -2.46 1.03 -9.26
CA ARG A 560 -3.67 0.19 -9.35
C ARG A 560 -3.90 -0.58 -8.06
N ASP A 561 -5.11 -0.49 -7.49
CA ASP A 561 -5.51 -1.31 -6.35
C ASP A 561 -5.45 -2.80 -6.68
N ILE A 562 -4.94 -3.59 -5.74
CA ILE A 562 -4.80 -5.03 -5.88
C ILE A 562 -6.13 -5.69 -5.54
N LYS A 563 -6.80 -6.25 -6.56
CA LYS A 563 -7.97 -7.10 -6.34
C LYS A 563 -7.50 -8.52 -6.05
N LEU A 564 -7.59 -8.94 -4.80
CA LEU A 564 -7.15 -10.25 -4.36
C LEU A 564 -8.35 -11.18 -4.12
N GLY A 565 -8.40 -12.25 -4.91
CA GLY A 565 -9.26 -13.40 -4.71
C GLY A 565 -8.43 -14.64 -4.43
N GLU A 566 -8.99 -15.62 -3.74
CA GLU A 566 -8.31 -16.87 -3.41
C GLU A 566 -7.87 -17.65 -4.66
N SER A 567 -8.65 -17.60 -5.74
CA SER A 567 -8.36 -18.22 -7.04
C SER A 567 -7.02 -17.77 -7.64
N ARG A 568 -6.65 -16.50 -7.44
CA ARG A 568 -5.36 -15.98 -7.91
C ARG A 568 -4.19 -16.56 -7.11
N VAL A 569 -4.34 -16.69 -5.80
CA VAL A 569 -3.33 -17.31 -4.94
C VAL A 569 -3.15 -18.79 -5.32
N GLU A 570 -4.24 -19.51 -5.55
CA GLU A 570 -4.21 -20.89 -6.02
C GLU A 570 -3.49 -21.06 -7.36
N GLY A 571 -3.69 -20.13 -8.29
CA GLY A 571 -3.00 -20.12 -9.58
C GLY A 571 -1.48 -20.14 -9.42
N TYR A 572 -0.93 -19.35 -8.52
CA TYR A 572 0.52 -19.29 -8.27
C TYR A 572 1.07 -20.47 -7.45
N ARG A 573 0.22 -21.25 -6.74
CA ARG A 573 0.62 -22.53 -6.16
C ARG A 573 1.15 -23.50 -7.25
N ASN A 574 0.53 -23.46 -8.43
CA ASN A 574 0.98 -24.30 -9.55
C ASN A 574 2.38 -23.91 -10.02
N PHE A 575 2.78 -22.66 -9.86
CA PHE A 575 4.14 -22.23 -10.15
C PHE A 575 5.16 -22.85 -9.19
N CYS A 576 4.90 -22.86 -7.88
CA CYS A 576 5.74 -23.57 -6.92
C CYS A 576 5.86 -25.07 -7.26
N THR A 577 4.75 -25.70 -7.65
CA THR A 577 4.73 -27.10 -8.08
C THR A 577 5.57 -27.31 -9.35
N LYS A 578 5.53 -26.35 -10.29
CA LYS A 578 6.33 -26.40 -11.53
C LYS A 578 7.84 -26.32 -11.21
N ILE A 579 8.23 -25.38 -10.30
CA ILE A 579 9.64 -25.27 -9.84
C ILE A 579 10.10 -26.57 -9.20
N TRP A 580 9.28 -27.14 -8.33
CA TRP A 580 9.56 -28.40 -7.67
C TRP A 580 9.78 -29.57 -8.65
N ASN A 581 8.86 -29.69 -9.62
CA ASN A 581 8.93 -30.76 -10.63
C ASN A 581 10.12 -30.59 -11.58
N ALA A 582 10.48 -29.35 -11.93
CA ALA A 582 11.69 -29.08 -12.72
C ALA A 582 12.96 -29.53 -11.97
N ALA A 583 13.06 -29.22 -10.69
CA ALA A 583 14.15 -29.63 -9.84
C ALA A 583 14.23 -31.18 -9.72
N ARG A 584 13.07 -31.86 -9.54
CA ARG A 584 13.00 -33.32 -9.55
C ARG A 584 13.43 -33.92 -10.88
N PHE A 585 13.04 -33.34 -11.99
CA PHE A 585 13.46 -33.80 -13.31
C PHE A 585 14.97 -33.75 -13.47
N LEU A 586 15.64 -32.73 -13.00
CA LEU A 586 17.11 -32.63 -13.02
C LEU A 586 17.75 -33.65 -12.06
N GLU A 587 17.18 -33.87 -10.87
CA GLU A 587 17.62 -34.93 -9.96
C GLU A 587 17.56 -36.32 -10.61
N MET A 588 16.41 -36.64 -11.23
CA MET A 588 16.21 -37.96 -11.90
C MET A 588 17.16 -38.20 -13.07
N ASN A 589 17.66 -37.12 -13.67
CA ASN A 589 18.67 -37.17 -14.74
C ASN A 589 20.11 -37.03 -14.22
N GLU A 590 20.32 -37.16 -12.90
CA GLU A 590 21.63 -37.12 -12.25
C GLU A 590 22.42 -35.83 -12.56
N CYS A 591 21.71 -34.68 -12.72
CA CYS A 591 22.36 -33.42 -12.89
C CYS A 591 22.90 -32.91 -11.54
N GLN A 592 24.17 -32.51 -11.49
CA GLN A 592 24.87 -32.08 -10.28
C GLN A 592 25.30 -30.62 -10.41
N PHE A 593 25.21 -29.89 -9.32
CA PHE A 593 25.69 -28.50 -9.24
C PHE A 593 27.21 -28.46 -9.11
N ASP A 594 27.81 -27.56 -9.84
CA ASP A 594 29.25 -27.31 -9.83
C ASP A 594 29.42 -25.78 -9.65
N ALA A 595 29.91 -25.36 -8.48
CA ALA A 595 30.01 -23.94 -8.11
C ALA A 595 31.02 -23.15 -8.97
N GLU A 596 32.01 -23.86 -9.55
CA GLU A 596 33.03 -23.22 -10.40
C GLU A 596 32.63 -23.23 -11.89
N PHE A 597 31.54 -23.93 -12.23
CA PHE A 597 31.09 -24.05 -13.60
C PHE A 597 30.42 -22.76 -14.09
N PHE A 598 30.88 -22.23 -15.20
CA PHE A 598 30.19 -21.22 -16.00
C PHE A 598 30.07 -21.71 -17.46
N PRO A 599 28.88 -21.60 -18.09
CA PRO A 599 28.70 -22.08 -19.47
C PRO A 599 29.70 -21.48 -20.45
N SER A 600 30.31 -22.33 -21.28
CA SER A 600 31.28 -21.91 -22.28
C SER A 600 30.65 -21.64 -23.64
N THR A 601 31.35 -20.88 -24.50
CA THR A 601 30.95 -20.65 -25.88
C THR A 601 31.03 -21.89 -26.78
N ASN A 602 31.63 -22.98 -26.29
CA ASN A 602 31.72 -24.27 -27.01
C ASN A 602 30.62 -25.24 -26.59
N ALA A 603 29.64 -24.82 -25.76
CA ALA A 603 28.48 -25.64 -25.42
C ALA A 603 27.54 -25.79 -26.63
N HIS A 604 26.62 -26.76 -26.55
CA HIS A 604 25.58 -26.92 -27.57
C HIS A 604 24.82 -25.58 -27.80
N PRO A 605 24.41 -25.20 -29.04
CA PRO A 605 23.75 -23.90 -29.29
C PRO A 605 22.52 -23.66 -28.44
N ILE A 606 21.72 -24.66 -28.11
CA ILE A 606 20.58 -24.55 -27.18
C ILE A 606 21.04 -24.22 -25.76
N ASP A 607 22.17 -24.74 -25.30
CA ASP A 607 22.77 -24.38 -24.00
C ASP A 607 23.30 -22.96 -23.98
N GLN A 608 23.89 -22.50 -25.08
CA GLN A 608 24.34 -21.10 -25.25
C GLN A 608 23.17 -20.15 -25.26
N TRP A 609 22.08 -20.49 -25.95
CA TRP A 609 20.85 -19.72 -25.97
C TRP A 609 20.23 -19.61 -24.56
N MET A 610 20.16 -20.70 -23.82
CA MET A 610 19.67 -20.69 -22.43
C MET A 610 20.54 -19.80 -21.54
N THR A 611 21.86 -19.86 -21.71
CA THR A 611 22.81 -19.02 -21.00
C THR A 611 22.56 -17.54 -21.25
N ALA A 612 22.45 -17.16 -22.54
CA ALA A 612 22.19 -15.80 -22.96
C ALA A 612 20.83 -15.29 -22.42
N HIS A 613 19.80 -16.14 -22.48
CA HIS A 613 18.48 -15.82 -21.93
C HIS A 613 18.51 -15.55 -20.42
N ILE A 614 19.22 -16.37 -19.64
CA ILE A 614 19.37 -16.17 -18.19
C ILE A 614 20.10 -14.87 -17.89
N LEU A 615 21.16 -14.54 -18.61
CA LEU A 615 21.91 -13.30 -18.41
C LEU A 615 21.04 -12.06 -18.68
N GLU A 616 20.21 -12.08 -19.72
CA GLU A 616 19.27 -11.01 -20.02
C GLU A 616 18.13 -10.94 -18.99
N LEU A 617 17.55 -12.07 -18.58
CA LEU A 617 16.55 -12.12 -17.50
C LEU A 617 17.10 -11.52 -16.21
N LYS A 618 18.35 -11.81 -15.88
CA LYS A 618 19.04 -11.26 -14.71
C LYS A 618 19.15 -9.75 -14.80
N ARG A 619 19.58 -9.22 -15.95
CA ARG A 619 19.70 -7.78 -16.19
C ARG A 619 18.35 -7.08 -16.06
N THR A 620 17.31 -7.62 -16.68
CA THR A 620 15.96 -7.02 -16.66
C THR A 620 15.32 -7.10 -15.27
N THR A 621 15.47 -8.21 -14.55
CA THR A 621 14.99 -8.37 -13.19
C THR A 621 15.63 -7.37 -12.24
N ILE A 622 16.97 -7.18 -12.32
CA ILE A 622 17.69 -6.19 -11.51
C ILE A 622 17.17 -4.78 -11.80
N ASN A 623 16.96 -4.42 -13.06
CA ASN A 623 16.44 -3.11 -13.46
C ASN A 623 15.03 -2.90 -12.91
N HIS A 624 14.13 -3.87 -13.09
CA HIS A 624 12.77 -3.78 -12.58
C HIS A 624 12.72 -3.60 -11.04
N LEU A 625 13.55 -4.34 -10.29
CA LEU A 625 13.60 -4.19 -8.84
C LEU A 625 14.18 -2.84 -8.39
N ASN A 626 15.17 -2.29 -9.11
CA ASN A 626 15.68 -0.93 -8.84
C ASN A 626 14.67 0.16 -9.17
N GLU A 627 13.75 -0.08 -10.12
CA GLU A 627 12.66 0.81 -10.51
C GLU A 627 11.37 0.55 -9.72
N TYR A 628 11.41 -0.29 -8.69
CA TYR A 628 10.24 -0.69 -7.88
C TYR A 628 9.12 -1.36 -8.70
N ARG A 629 9.45 -1.99 -9.83
CA ARG A 629 8.53 -2.73 -10.67
C ARG A 629 8.52 -4.21 -10.27
N PHE A 630 8.01 -4.47 -9.06
CA PHE A 630 7.87 -5.83 -8.51
C PHE A 630 7.01 -6.72 -9.39
N ASP A 631 5.95 -6.15 -9.97
CA ASP A 631 5.04 -6.78 -10.92
C ASP A 631 5.79 -7.34 -12.13
N LEU A 632 6.60 -6.51 -12.80
CA LEU A 632 7.37 -6.93 -13.98
C LEU A 632 8.47 -7.92 -13.63
N ALA A 633 9.13 -7.74 -12.48
CA ALA A 633 10.14 -8.69 -12.02
C ALA A 633 9.54 -10.08 -11.78
N ALA A 634 8.43 -10.16 -11.03
CA ALA A 634 7.76 -11.43 -10.76
C ALA A 634 7.19 -12.07 -12.04
N GLN A 635 6.55 -11.27 -12.89
CA GLN A 635 5.97 -11.76 -14.15
C GLN A 635 7.04 -12.27 -15.14
N GLY A 636 8.15 -11.53 -15.27
CA GLY A 636 9.29 -11.95 -16.12
C GLY A 636 9.90 -13.28 -15.66
N LEU A 637 10.09 -13.42 -14.34
CA LEU A 637 10.58 -14.67 -13.74
C LEU A 637 9.61 -15.83 -13.94
N TYR A 638 8.32 -15.60 -13.75
CA TYR A 638 7.26 -16.59 -13.99
C TYR A 638 7.25 -17.07 -15.45
N GLN A 639 7.19 -16.15 -16.40
CA GLN A 639 7.12 -16.47 -17.83
C GLN A 639 8.39 -17.20 -18.29
N SER A 640 9.55 -16.68 -17.91
CA SER A 640 10.83 -17.29 -18.27
C SER A 640 10.98 -18.70 -17.67
N PHE A 641 10.70 -18.89 -16.40
CA PHE A 641 10.82 -20.21 -15.79
C PHE A 641 9.81 -21.21 -16.37
N TRP A 642 8.54 -20.79 -16.52
CA TRP A 642 7.50 -21.70 -16.98
C TRP A 642 7.66 -22.07 -18.45
N TYR A 643 7.70 -21.06 -19.33
CA TYR A 643 7.65 -21.31 -20.77
C TYR A 643 9.01 -21.56 -21.39
N ILE A 644 10.05 -20.80 -20.96
CA ILE A 644 11.37 -20.92 -21.55
C ILE A 644 12.16 -22.09 -20.92
N PHE A 645 12.32 -22.09 -19.60
CA PHE A 645 13.08 -23.13 -18.93
C PHE A 645 12.37 -24.48 -18.97
N CYS A 646 11.10 -24.54 -18.52
CA CYS A 646 10.41 -25.84 -18.41
C CYS A 646 9.90 -26.36 -19.75
N ASP A 647 9.16 -25.53 -20.53
CA ASP A 647 8.42 -26.02 -21.70
C ASP A 647 9.28 -26.05 -22.97
N GLN A 648 10.41 -25.31 -23.01
CA GLN A 648 11.36 -25.36 -24.13
C GLN A 648 12.66 -26.08 -23.72
N TYR A 649 13.45 -25.51 -22.79
CA TYR A 649 14.79 -26.01 -22.51
C TYR A 649 14.80 -27.39 -21.88
N LEU A 650 14.00 -27.67 -20.82
CA LEU A 650 13.96 -29.00 -20.19
C LEU A 650 13.33 -30.07 -21.11
N GLU A 651 12.45 -29.70 -22.04
CA GLU A 651 11.95 -30.63 -23.05
C GLU A 651 13.04 -30.96 -24.08
N ALA A 652 13.81 -29.98 -24.56
CA ALA A 652 14.97 -30.20 -25.42
C ALA A 652 16.05 -31.01 -24.72
N LEU A 653 16.24 -30.80 -23.41
CA LEU A 653 17.22 -31.53 -22.60
C LEU A 653 17.03 -33.04 -22.70
N LYS A 654 15.80 -33.57 -22.79
CA LYS A 654 15.52 -35.01 -22.92
C LYS A 654 16.24 -35.61 -24.13
N THR A 655 16.36 -34.88 -25.22
CA THR A 655 17.06 -35.28 -26.43
C THR A 655 18.56 -35.08 -26.28
N LEU A 656 19.00 -33.94 -25.75
CA LEU A 656 20.41 -33.61 -25.59
C LEU A 656 21.14 -34.53 -24.60
N LEU A 657 20.44 -35.09 -23.61
CA LEU A 657 21.00 -36.09 -22.69
C LEU A 657 21.36 -37.43 -23.37
N LEU A 658 20.90 -37.69 -24.59
CA LEU A 658 21.23 -38.86 -25.39
C LEU A 658 22.37 -38.58 -26.39
N SER A 659 22.90 -37.37 -26.41
CA SER A 659 23.98 -36.94 -27.32
C SER A 659 25.34 -36.88 -26.61
N ASP A 660 26.40 -36.66 -27.39
CA ASP A 660 27.75 -36.45 -26.88
C ASP A 660 27.90 -35.19 -26.01
N HIS A 661 26.92 -34.28 -26.05
CA HIS A 661 26.86 -33.05 -25.22
C HIS A 661 26.29 -33.26 -23.81
N ALA A 662 25.80 -34.47 -23.48
CA ALA A 662 25.05 -34.77 -22.26
C ALA A 662 25.72 -34.22 -20.97
N THR A 663 27.03 -34.41 -20.82
CA THR A 663 27.78 -34.00 -19.63
C THR A 663 27.76 -32.47 -19.45
N THR A 664 28.02 -31.74 -20.52
CA THR A 664 28.02 -30.24 -20.49
C THR A 664 26.62 -29.73 -20.29
N THR A 665 25.63 -30.27 -21.00
CA THR A 665 24.22 -29.86 -20.90
C THR A 665 23.64 -30.07 -19.49
N LYS A 666 24.00 -31.20 -18.79
CA LYS A 666 23.64 -31.40 -17.37
C LYS A 666 24.16 -30.28 -16.48
N LYS A 667 25.41 -29.84 -16.68
CA LYS A 667 25.99 -28.73 -15.92
C LYS A 667 25.30 -27.40 -16.23
N VAL A 668 25.01 -27.10 -17.50
CA VAL A 668 24.29 -25.88 -17.91
C VAL A 668 22.88 -25.87 -17.31
N ALA A 669 22.16 -26.99 -17.32
CA ALA A 669 20.84 -27.10 -16.75
C ALA A 669 20.82 -26.82 -15.22
N MET A 670 21.82 -27.34 -14.48
CA MET A 670 21.95 -27.07 -13.06
C MET A 670 22.39 -25.64 -12.76
N TRP A 671 23.29 -25.08 -13.57
CA TRP A 671 23.65 -23.68 -13.50
C TRP A 671 22.42 -22.76 -13.75
N ALA A 672 21.62 -23.07 -14.77
CA ALA A 672 20.39 -22.32 -15.06
C ALA A 672 19.39 -22.40 -13.90
N LEU A 673 19.17 -23.59 -13.31
CA LEU A 673 18.32 -23.73 -12.12
C LEU A 673 18.84 -22.86 -10.97
N PHE A 674 20.15 -22.86 -10.70
CA PHE A 674 20.76 -22.04 -9.65
C PHE A 674 20.52 -20.54 -9.86
N GLU A 675 20.69 -20.06 -11.10
CA GLU A 675 20.42 -18.64 -11.45
C GLU A 675 18.94 -18.28 -11.25
N TYR A 676 18.00 -19.15 -11.67
CA TYR A 676 16.58 -18.96 -11.41
C TYR A 676 16.25 -18.92 -9.92
N LEU A 677 16.80 -19.86 -9.13
CA LEU A 677 16.60 -19.89 -7.68
C LEU A 677 17.15 -18.62 -7.04
N SER A 678 18.30 -18.11 -7.52
CA SER A 678 18.93 -16.88 -7.03
C SER A 678 18.09 -15.63 -7.33
N LEU A 679 17.50 -15.56 -8.52
CA LEU A 679 16.62 -14.45 -8.92
C LEU A 679 15.25 -14.51 -8.24
N LEU A 680 14.71 -15.69 -7.98
CA LEU A 680 13.45 -15.90 -7.27
C LEU A 680 13.57 -15.74 -5.75
N HIS A 681 14.77 -15.93 -5.18
CA HIS A 681 14.98 -15.95 -3.72
C HIS A 681 14.45 -14.70 -2.98
N PRO A 682 14.58 -13.48 -3.49
CA PRO A 682 13.97 -12.32 -2.85
C PRO A 682 12.45 -12.43 -2.70
N ILE A 683 11.77 -13.06 -3.65
CA ILE A 683 10.30 -13.17 -3.68
C ILE A 683 9.83 -14.44 -2.97
N MET A 684 10.49 -15.58 -3.21
CA MET A 684 10.11 -16.93 -2.79
C MET A 684 11.23 -17.59 -1.98
N PRO A 685 11.55 -17.10 -0.78
CA PRO A 685 12.74 -17.51 -0.05
C PRO A 685 12.70 -18.97 0.44
N SER A 686 11.53 -19.54 0.71
CA SER A 686 11.45 -20.88 1.32
C SER A 686 11.75 -21.99 0.33
N ILE A 687 11.06 -22.03 -0.82
CA ILE A 687 11.28 -23.05 -1.84
C ILE A 687 12.70 -22.96 -2.43
N THR A 688 13.20 -21.75 -2.65
CA THR A 688 14.53 -21.53 -3.21
C THR A 688 15.64 -21.96 -2.24
N SER A 689 15.51 -21.62 -0.95
CA SER A 689 16.46 -22.09 0.08
C SER A 689 16.43 -23.61 0.25
N HIS A 690 15.24 -24.22 0.22
CA HIS A 690 15.11 -25.67 0.33
C HIS A 690 15.79 -26.39 -0.83
N LEU A 691 15.52 -25.97 -2.06
CA LEU A 691 16.13 -26.56 -3.25
C LEU A 691 17.64 -26.32 -3.30
N ALA A 692 18.08 -25.11 -2.92
CA ALA A 692 19.49 -24.79 -2.81
C ALA A 692 20.21 -25.66 -1.78
N LYS A 693 19.61 -25.90 -0.62
CA LYS A 693 20.16 -26.83 0.39
C LYS A 693 20.20 -28.25 -0.13
N TYR A 694 19.14 -28.70 -0.79
CA TYR A 694 19.06 -30.05 -1.34
C TYR A 694 20.17 -30.34 -2.38
N PHE A 695 20.39 -29.40 -3.31
CA PHE A 695 21.42 -29.53 -4.36
C PHE A 695 22.80 -29.02 -3.93
N LYS A 696 23.03 -28.76 -2.63
CA LYS A 696 24.30 -28.24 -2.08
C LYS A 696 24.72 -26.88 -2.67
N MET A 697 23.75 -26.06 -3.04
CA MET A 697 23.91 -24.71 -3.58
C MET A 697 23.80 -23.62 -2.48
N HIS A 698 23.50 -23.98 -1.23
CA HIS A 698 23.07 -23.04 -0.19
C HIS A 698 24.12 -21.97 0.13
N GLU A 699 25.39 -22.37 0.25
CA GLU A 699 26.50 -21.43 0.48
C GLU A 699 26.67 -20.46 -0.70
N CYS A 700 26.49 -20.96 -1.92
CA CYS A 700 26.52 -20.12 -3.11
C CYS A 700 25.33 -19.15 -3.16
N LEU A 701 24.13 -19.60 -2.78
CA LEU A 701 22.93 -18.77 -2.77
C LEU A 701 23.02 -17.65 -1.73
N THR A 702 23.50 -17.93 -0.52
CA THR A 702 23.64 -16.93 0.55
C THR A 702 24.75 -15.92 0.28
N ASN A 703 25.80 -16.32 -0.41
CA ASN A 703 26.92 -15.45 -0.78
C ASN A 703 26.84 -14.94 -2.23
N TYR A 704 25.76 -15.24 -2.93
CA TYR A 704 25.58 -14.89 -4.33
C TYR A 704 25.52 -13.39 -4.53
N LYS A 705 26.38 -12.88 -5.41
CA LYS A 705 26.35 -11.48 -5.82
C LYS A 705 25.69 -11.37 -7.20
N LEU A 706 24.50 -10.81 -7.21
CA LEU A 706 23.82 -10.43 -8.44
C LEU A 706 24.62 -9.33 -9.16
N CYS A 707 25.44 -9.73 -10.12
CA CYS A 707 26.13 -8.80 -11.00
C CYS A 707 25.72 -9.01 -12.46
N THR A 708 25.64 -7.95 -13.24
CA THR A 708 25.36 -8.01 -14.67
C THR A 708 26.66 -8.10 -15.44
N LYS A 709 26.79 -9.12 -16.31
CA LYS A 709 27.77 -9.10 -17.40
C LYS A 709 27.01 -8.66 -18.66
N ASN A 710 27.54 -7.67 -19.38
CA ASN A 710 26.97 -7.25 -20.65
C ASN A 710 27.15 -8.36 -21.67
N THR A 711 26.07 -8.95 -22.11
CA THR A 711 26.00 -9.84 -23.27
C THR A 711 24.94 -9.28 -24.21
N GLN A 712 25.31 -8.92 -25.43
CA GLN A 712 24.34 -8.64 -26.49
C GLN A 712 23.78 -9.97 -26.98
N LEU A 713 22.45 -10.12 -26.96
CA LEU A 713 21.73 -11.22 -27.56
C LEU A 713 21.54 -10.92 -29.04
N GLU A 714 22.21 -11.70 -29.90
CA GLU A 714 21.82 -11.78 -31.31
C GLU A 714 20.66 -12.78 -31.45
N GLN A 715 19.73 -12.52 -32.38
CA GLN A 715 18.70 -13.51 -32.74
C GLN A 715 19.40 -14.77 -33.23
N THR A 716 19.28 -15.85 -32.48
CA THR A 716 19.96 -17.09 -32.75
C THR A 716 19.07 -18.04 -33.55
N GLN A 717 19.68 -18.99 -34.27
CA GLN A 717 18.94 -20.07 -34.92
C GLN A 717 18.09 -20.87 -33.93
N THR A 718 18.39 -20.82 -32.63
CA THR A 718 17.58 -21.43 -31.57
C THR A 718 16.21 -20.79 -31.46
N ASP A 719 16.08 -19.48 -31.67
CA ASP A 719 14.76 -18.80 -31.68
C ASP A 719 13.93 -19.27 -32.89
N ILE A 720 14.58 -19.56 -34.02
CA ILE A 720 13.94 -20.13 -35.20
C ILE A 720 13.45 -21.57 -34.89
N LEU A 721 14.23 -22.36 -34.19
CA LEU A 721 13.81 -23.70 -33.72
C LEU A 721 12.51 -23.65 -32.93
N TRP A 722 12.43 -22.79 -31.91
CA TRP A 722 11.25 -22.69 -31.05
C TRP A 722 10.04 -22.24 -31.88
N ARG A 723 10.21 -21.26 -32.73
CA ARG A 723 9.14 -20.78 -33.62
C ARG A 723 8.67 -21.83 -34.60
N LEU A 724 9.56 -22.64 -35.17
CA LEU A 724 9.19 -23.79 -36.05
C LEU A 724 8.38 -24.82 -35.26
N ILE A 725 8.79 -25.18 -34.04
CA ILE A 725 8.04 -26.12 -33.19
C ILE A 725 6.64 -25.56 -32.88
N ASP A 726 6.49 -24.30 -32.57
CA ASP A 726 5.22 -23.68 -32.26
C ASP A 726 4.33 -23.57 -33.52
N GLU A 727 4.88 -23.27 -34.70
CA GLU A 727 4.12 -23.26 -35.96
C GLU A 727 3.59 -24.68 -36.28
N VAL A 728 4.39 -25.74 -36.08
CA VAL A 728 3.94 -27.13 -36.26
C VAL A 728 2.80 -27.49 -35.28
N ARG A 729 2.96 -27.12 -34.01
CA ARG A 729 1.89 -27.32 -32.99
C ARG A 729 0.63 -26.58 -33.36
N SER A 730 0.76 -25.33 -33.79
CA SER A 730 -0.35 -24.49 -34.26
C SER A 730 -1.04 -25.13 -35.48
N LEU A 731 -0.27 -25.60 -36.48
CA LEU A 731 -0.80 -26.24 -37.69
C LEU A 731 -1.56 -27.55 -37.35
N LYS A 732 -1.01 -28.40 -36.47
CA LYS A 732 -1.74 -29.57 -35.95
C LYS A 732 -3.07 -29.18 -35.28
N GLY A 733 -3.07 -28.15 -34.45
CA GLY A 733 -4.27 -27.61 -33.80
C GLY A 733 -5.28 -27.03 -34.79
N LEU A 734 -4.81 -26.35 -35.84
CA LEU A 734 -5.65 -25.85 -36.93
C LEU A 734 -6.35 -26.94 -37.66
N LEU A 735 -5.69 -28.06 -37.88
CA LEU A 735 -6.26 -29.22 -38.60
C LEU A 735 -6.97 -30.22 -37.68
N ASN A 736 -7.14 -29.91 -36.39
CA ASN A 736 -7.74 -30.77 -35.36
C ASN A 736 -6.98 -32.12 -35.18
N ILE A 737 -5.68 -32.14 -35.43
CA ILE A 737 -4.82 -33.31 -35.29
C ILE A 737 -4.26 -33.40 -33.87
N SER A 738 -4.22 -34.61 -33.32
CA SER A 738 -3.64 -34.84 -32.00
C SER A 738 -2.18 -34.36 -31.96
N GLY A 739 -1.81 -33.58 -30.95
CA GLY A 739 -0.42 -33.14 -30.76
C GLY A 739 0.57 -34.28 -30.57
N GLY A 740 0.12 -35.47 -30.14
CA GLY A 740 0.92 -36.66 -29.95
C GLY A 740 1.21 -37.48 -31.24
N LEU A 741 0.48 -37.21 -32.33
CA LEU A 741 0.67 -37.92 -33.60
C LEU A 741 2.04 -37.60 -34.20
N MET A 742 2.76 -38.62 -34.60
CA MET A 742 4.05 -38.47 -35.26
C MET A 742 3.86 -38.36 -36.78
N LEU A 743 4.37 -37.26 -37.36
CA LEU A 743 4.27 -36.97 -38.78
C LEU A 743 5.66 -37.06 -39.44
N GLN A 744 5.71 -37.10 -40.78
CA GLN A 744 6.92 -36.91 -41.51
C GLN A 744 7.15 -35.45 -41.87
N ALA A 745 8.39 -35.00 -41.95
CA ALA A 745 8.69 -33.64 -42.35
C ALA A 745 9.99 -33.56 -43.16
N CYS A 746 10.09 -32.46 -43.94
CA CYS A 746 11.27 -32.14 -44.73
C CYS A 746 11.64 -30.66 -44.48
N LEU A 747 12.91 -30.41 -44.13
CA LEU A 747 13.42 -29.04 -43.83
C LEU A 747 14.23 -28.53 -45.03
N VAL A 748 13.85 -27.37 -45.53
CA VAL A 748 14.64 -26.62 -46.53
C VAL A 748 15.59 -25.69 -45.78
N THR A 749 16.88 -25.99 -45.89
CA THR A 749 17.96 -25.23 -45.27
C THR A 749 19.26 -25.44 -46.02
N PRO A 750 20.18 -24.48 -46.05
CA PRO A 750 21.55 -24.69 -46.52
C PRO A 750 22.19 -25.88 -45.76
N GLU A 751 23.05 -26.61 -46.46
CA GLU A 751 23.67 -27.83 -45.93
C GLU A 751 24.47 -27.51 -44.66
N GLY A 752 24.18 -28.26 -43.57
CA GLY A 752 24.86 -28.14 -42.27
C GLY A 752 24.36 -27.03 -41.34
N GLU A 753 23.59 -26.07 -41.84
CA GLU A 753 23.23 -24.89 -41.03
C GLU A 753 22.31 -25.18 -39.84
N PHE A 754 21.49 -26.24 -39.91
CA PHE A 754 20.50 -26.57 -38.86
C PHE A 754 20.78 -27.93 -38.19
N ASP A 755 21.95 -28.55 -38.46
CA ASP A 755 22.24 -29.92 -38.03
C ASP A 755 22.21 -30.12 -36.52
N ALA A 756 22.71 -29.15 -35.76
CA ALA A 756 22.69 -29.18 -34.30
C ALA A 756 21.27 -29.21 -33.70
N TYR A 757 20.25 -28.81 -34.43
CA TYR A 757 18.88 -28.69 -33.94
C TYR A 757 17.94 -29.81 -34.43
N LYS A 758 18.38 -30.64 -35.40
CA LYS A 758 17.51 -31.62 -36.08
C LYS A 758 16.87 -32.62 -35.12
N ASP A 759 17.64 -33.18 -34.20
CA ASP A 759 17.13 -34.18 -33.25
C ASP A 759 16.13 -33.59 -32.27
N VAL A 760 16.35 -32.32 -31.79
CA VAL A 760 15.46 -31.62 -30.90
C VAL A 760 14.17 -31.24 -31.65
N LEU A 761 14.27 -30.72 -32.89
CA LEU A 761 13.11 -30.41 -33.71
C LEU A 761 12.28 -31.66 -33.97
N LYS A 762 12.92 -32.76 -34.38
CA LYS A 762 12.27 -34.06 -34.61
C LYS A 762 11.51 -34.55 -33.38
N SER A 763 12.14 -34.51 -32.22
CA SER A 763 11.55 -34.95 -30.97
C SER A 763 10.41 -34.10 -30.51
N MET A 764 10.58 -32.76 -30.44
CA MET A 764 9.61 -31.80 -29.85
C MET A 764 8.45 -31.52 -30.77
N ALA A 765 8.63 -31.49 -32.08
CA ALA A 765 7.56 -31.38 -33.06
C ALA A 765 6.82 -32.68 -33.34
N ARG A 766 7.30 -33.80 -32.75
CA ARG A 766 6.75 -35.17 -32.95
C ARG A 766 6.80 -35.59 -34.41
N PHE A 767 8.02 -35.72 -34.96
CA PHE A 767 8.24 -36.27 -36.29
C PHE A 767 8.75 -37.70 -36.21
N SER A 768 8.22 -38.58 -37.06
CA SER A 768 8.71 -39.94 -37.29
C SER A 768 10.02 -39.90 -38.10
N SER A 769 10.07 -38.99 -39.09
CA SER A 769 11.27 -38.70 -39.88
C SER A 769 11.40 -37.20 -40.15
N LEU A 770 12.63 -36.69 -40.20
CA LEU A 770 12.96 -35.34 -40.62
C LEU A 770 14.08 -35.39 -41.66
N GLY A 771 13.73 -35.16 -42.93
CA GLY A 771 14.65 -35.17 -44.06
C GLY A 771 15.16 -33.77 -44.42
N ALA A 772 16.27 -33.65 -45.10
CA ALA A 772 16.69 -32.46 -45.80
C ALA A 772 15.97 -32.37 -47.16
N TRP A 773 15.66 -31.14 -47.59
CA TRP A 773 14.98 -30.87 -48.85
C TRP A 773 15.63 -29.64 -49.54
N ASN A 774 15.83 -29.75 -50.84
CA ASN A 774 16.59 -28.73 -51.58
C ASN A 774 15.73 -27.88 -52.53
N SER A 775 14.41 -27.93 -52.34
CA SER A 775 13.50 -27.18 -53.18
C SER A 775 12.49 -26.37 -52.38
N ASP A 776 12.13 -25.21 -52.83
CA ASP A 776 11.03 -24.42 -52.22
C ASP A 776 9.63 -24.97 -52.54
N CYS A 777 9.53 -25.95 -53.44
CA CYS A 777 8.31 -26.69 -53.69
C CYS A 777 8.25 -27.91 -52.77
N PRO A 778 7.02 -28.24 -52.25
CA PRO A 778 6.87 -29.42 -51.40
C PRO A 778 7.20 -30.73 -52.14
N PRO A 779 7.64 -31.81 -51.42
CA PRO A 779 7.70 -33.14 -51.99
C PRO A 779 6.34 -33.63 -52.53
N ASP A 780 6.36 -34.74 -53.31
CA ASP A 780 5.13 -35.39 -53.73
C ASP A 780 4.31 -35.87 -52.53
N GLY A 781 3.00 -35.50 -52.48
CA GLY A 781 2.14 -35.82 -51.33
C GLY A 781 1.37 -34.59 -50.81
N PHE A 782 0.73 -34.76 -49.64
CA PHE A 782 0.07 -33.69 -48.97
C PHE A 782 0.95 -33.05 -47.87
N TYR A 783 1.65 -32.00 -48.26
CA TYR A 783 2.52 -31.23 -47.37
C TYR A 783 2.01 -29.81 -47.21
N LEU A 784 2.11 -29.32 -45.95
CA LEU A 784 1.86 -27.90 -45.67
C LEU A 784 3.16 -27.26 -45.07
N PRO A 785 3.50 -26.03 -45.50
CA PRO A 785 4.70 -25.36 -45.05
C PRO A 785 4.54 -24.64 -43.70
N CYS A 786 5.56 -24.71 -42.85
CA CYS A 786 5.80 -23.80 -41.75
C CYS A 786 7.02 -22.94 -42.12
N VAL A 787 6.84 -21.62 -42.26
CA VAL A 787 7.92 -20.70 -42.71
C VAL A 787 8.29 -19.79 -41.57
N VAL A 788 9.56 -19.82 -41.18
CA VAL A 788 10.10 -18.99 -40.08
C VAL A 788 11.52 -18.56 -40.40
N GLY A 789 11.79 -17.25 -40.40
CA GLY A 789 13.16 -16.71 -40.51
C GLY A 789 13.95 -17.17 -41.71
N GLY A 790 13.30 -17.39 -42.88
CA GLY A 790 13.92 -17.91 -44.08
C GLY A 790 14.01 -19.41 -44.18
N PHE A 791 13.64 -20.14 -43.12
CA PHE A 791 13.55 -21.62 -43.13
C PHE A 791 12.13 -22.06 -43.48
N THR A 792 12.02 -23.09 -44.34
CA THR A 792 10.74 -23.71 -44.70
C THR A 792 10.75 -25.17 -44.25
N LEU A 793 9.78 -25.53 -43.42
CA LEU A 793 9.57 -26.90 -42.95
C LEU A 793 8.25 -27.40 -43.55
N PHE A 794 8.35 -28.37 -44.48
CA PHE A 794 7.19 -29.06 -45.07
C PHE A 794 6.77 -30.21 -44.17
N VAL A 795 5.57 -30.18 -43.65
CA VAL A 795 4.97 -31.21 -42.79
C VAL A 795 4.00 -32.05 -43.59
N CYS A 796 4.19 -33.37 -43.62
CA CYS A 796 3.38 -34.33 -44.34
C CYS A 796 2.16 -34.74 -43.55
N PHE A 797 0.98 -34.66 -44.15
CA PHE A 797 -0.30 -35.01 -43.53
C PHE A 797 -1.00 -36.24 -44.21
N ASP A 798 -0.40 -36.90 -45.19
CA ASP A 798 -1.00 -38.02 -45.94
C ASP A 798 -1.58 -39.11 -45.04
N GLU A 799 -0.91 -39.47 -43.96
CA GLU A 799 -1.34 -40.53 -43.04
C GLU A 799 -2.34 -40.01 -41.96
N ALA A 800 -2.46 -38.72 -41.81
CA ALA A 800 -3.23 -38.07 -40.73
C ALA A 800 -4.61 -37.58 -41.19
N LEU A 801 -4.68 -37.04 -42.39
CA LEU A 801 -5.88 -36.41 -42.93
C LEU A 801 -5.81 -36.30 -44.44
N ASP A 802 -6.90 -36.62 -45.14
CA ASP A 802 -6.97 -36.43 -46.58
C ASP A 802 -7.05 -34.95 -46.96
N LYS A 803 -6.56 -34.63 -48.16
CA LYS A 803 -6.40 -33.26 -48.64
C LYS A 803 -7.71 -32.51 -48.71
N ALA A 804 -8.83 -33.17 -49.07
CA ALA A 804 -10.13 -32.52 -49.15
C ALA A 804 -10.73 -32.17 -47.78
N SER A 805 -10.57 -33.07 -46.80
CA SER A 805 -10.98 -32.83 -45.41
C SER A 805 -10.19 -31.70 -44.79
N ALA A 806 -8.85 -31.66 -45.00
CA ALA A 806 -7.98 -30.58 -44.54
C ALA A 806 -8.43 -29.22 -45.10
N LYS A 807 -8.67 -29.15 -46.39
CA LYS A 807 -9.17 -27.94 -47.08
C LYS A 807 -10.50 -27.44 -46.48
N ASN A 808 -11.43 -28.34 -46.25
CA ASN A 808 -12.73 -28.00 -45.65
C ASN A 808 -12.59 -27.44 -44.23
N ILE A 809 -11.74 -28.07 -43.38
CA ILE A 809 -11.46 -27.58 -42.03
C ILE A 809 -10.89 -26.15 -42.05
N LEU A 810 -9.89 -25.91 -42.91
CA LEU A 810 -9.25 -24.61 -43.03
C LEU A 810 -10.22 -23.56 -43.57
N GLN A 811 -11.06 -23.92 -44.53
CA GLN A 811 -12.08 -23.02 -45.09
C GLN A 811 -13.14 -22.62 -44.05
N GLN A 812 -13.63 -23.57 -43.26
CA GLN A 812 -14.57 -23.27 -42.16
C GLN A 812 -13.95 -22.31 -41.13
N LYS A 813 -12.67 -22.51 -40.77
CA LYS A 813 -11.95 -21.64 -39.85
C LYS A 813 -11.70 -20.25 -40.45
N GLN A 814 -11.39 -20.18 -41.75
CA GLN A 814 -11.23 -18.91 -42.45
C GLN A 814 -12.52 -18.09 -42.41
N GLU A 815 -13.66 -18.73 -42.76
CA GLU A 815 -14.98 -18.09 -42.75
C GLU A 815 -15.40 -17.60 -41.35
N ALA A 816 -15.07 -18.37 -40.30
CA ALA A 816 -15.30 -17.97 -38.91
C ALA A 816 -14.48 -16.75 -38.53
N LEU A 817 -13.19 -16.76 -38.87
CA LEU A 817 -12.24 -15.69 -38.59
C LEU A 817 -12.62 -14.40 -39.34
N GLU A 818 -13.03 -14.48 -40.56
CA GLU A 818 -13.51 -13.35 -41.36
C GLU A 818 -14.76 -12.69 -40.76
N LYS A 819 -15.69 -13.48 -40.19
CA LYS A 819 -16.83 -12.96 -39.45
C LYS A 819 -16.40 -12.20 -38.19
N GLU A 820 -15.43 -12.71 -37.44
CA GLU A 820 -14.89 -12.04 -36.23
C GLU A 820 -14.17 -10.74 -36.60
N ILE A 821 -13.35 -10.75 -37.67
CA ILE A 821 -12.67 -9.56 -38.20
C ILE A 821 -13.71 -8.50 -38.57
N LEU A 822 -14.75 -8.86 -39.30
CA LEU A 822 -15.83 -7.96 -39.71
C LEU A 822 -16.55 -7.35 -38.50
N HIS A 823 -16.78 -8.16 -37.47
CA HIS A 823 -17.40 -7.69 -36.23
C HIS A 823 -16.53 -6.68 -35.50
N LEU A 824 -15.22 -6.98 -35.33
CA LEU A 824 -14.25 -6.09 -34.70
C LEU A 824 -14.07 -4.80 -35.49
N ASP A 825 -13.93 -4.87 -36.80
CA ASP A 825 -13.87 -3.71 -37.70
C ASP A 825 -15.07 -2.78 -37.52
N LYS A 826 -16.28 -3.31 -37.53
CA LYS A 826 -17.50 -2.52 -37.28
C LYS A 826 -17.50 -1.85 -35.89
N LYS A 827 -17.06 -2.59 -34.87
CA LYS A 827 -16.98 -2.09 -33.50
C LYS A 827 -15.97 -0.93 -33.39
N LEU A 828 -14.81 -1.06 -34.03
CA LEU A 828 -13.70 -0.07 -34.00
C LEU A 828 -13.99 1.18 -34.83
N GLN A 829 -14.88 1.11 -35.86
CA GLN A 829 -15.33 2.28 -36.61
C GLN A 829 -16.23 3.22 -35.79
N ASN A 830 -16.72 2.79 -34.63
CA ASN A 830 -17.58 3.61 -33.77
C ASN A 830 -16.76 4.61 -32.96
N GLN A 831 -16.78 5.89 -33.37
CA GLN A 831 -16.06 6.97 -32.70
C GLN A 831 -16.52 7.20 -31.25
N ALA A 832 -17.79 6.97 -30.94
CA ALA A 832 -18.32 7.07 -29.57
C ALA A 832 -17.70 5.99 -28.66
N TYR A 833 -17.45 4.79 -29.18
CA TYR A 833 -16.77 3.72 -28.45
C TYR A 833 -15.34 4.09 -28.13
N LYS A 834 -14.59 4.63 -29.10
CA LYS A 834 -13.20 5.09 -28.92
C LYS A 834 -13.09 6.16 -27.82
N ASN A 835 -14.03 7.13 -27.83
CA ASN A 835 -14.03 8.23 -26.86
C ASN A 835 -14.45 7.78 -25.46
N ALA A 836 -15.40 6.84 -25.37
CA ALA A 836 -15.92 6.36 -24.08
C ALA A 836 -15.00 5.33 -23.39
N LYS A 837 -14.26 4.54 -24.17
CA LYS A 837 -13.42 3.44 -23.66
C LYS A 837 -12.12 3.30 -24.47
N PRO A 838 -11.19 4.25 -24.37
CA PRO A 838 -9.99 4.29 -25.21
C PRO A 838 -9.07 3.07 -25.01
N GLU A 839 -8.89 2.59 -23.77
CA GLU A 839 -8.07 1.40 -23.49
C GLU A 839 -8.67 0.14 -24.13
N GLN A 840 -9.96 -0.09 -23.98
CA GLN A 840 -10.66 -1.23 -24.57
C GLN A 840 -10.67 -1.16 -26.11
N TRP A 841 -10.73 0.04 -26.65
CA TRP A 841 -10.62 0.26 -28.10
C TRP A 841 -9.23 -0.12 -28.62
N GLN A 842 -8.18 0.19 -27.86
CA GLN A 842 -6.81 -0.18 -28.21
C GLN A 842 -6.59 -1.69 -28.16
N GLU A 843 -7.10 -2.36 -27.12
CA GLU A 843 -7.08 -3.83 -27.01
C GLU A 843 -7.82 -4.51 -28.17
N ASP A 844 -9.01 -4.03 -28.54
CA ASP A 844 -9.77 -4.54 -29.68
C ASP A 844 -9.07 -4.28 -31.04
N TYR A 845 -8.33 -3.16 -31.13
CA TYR A 845 -7.54 -2.86 -32.33
C TYR A 845 -6.37 -3.84 -32.50
N GLU A 846 -5.64 -4.10 -31.43
CA GLU A 846 -4.54 -5.07 -31.42
C GLU A 846 -5.06 -6.49 -31.71
N LEU A 847 -6.20 -6.86 -31.17
CA LEU A 847 -6.87 -8.13 -31.47
C LEU A 847 -7.27 -8.23 -32.95
N LEU A 848 -7.78 -7.15 -33.55
CA LEU A 848 -8.13 -7.11 -34.97
C LEU A 848 -6.90 -7.36 -35.85
N GLU A 849 -5.79 -6.69 -35.57
CA GLU A 849 -4.54 -6.87 -36.35
C GLU A 849 -3.99 -8.30 -36.21
N LEU A 850 -4.06 -8.88 -35.02
CA LEU A 850 -3.71 -10.29 -34.79
C LEU A 850 -4.58 -11.21 -35.64
N LYS A 851 -5.91 -11.03 -35.64
CA LYS A 851 -6.83 -11.85 -36.41
C LYS A 851 -6.69 -11.68 -37.94
N LYS A 852 -6.36 -10.50 -38.41
CA LYS A 852 -6.00 -10.28 -39.81
C LYS A 852 -4.75 -11.05 -40.21
N SER A 853 -3.73 -11.06 -39.35
CA SER A 853 -2.52 -11.82 -39.56
C SER A 853 -2.78 -13.34 -39.62
N GLU A 854 -3.63 -13.85 -38.71
CA GLU A 854 -4.07 -15.25 -38.72
C GLU A 854 -4.84 -15.59 -40.01
N SER A 855 -5.76 -14.74 -40.48
CA SER A 855 -6.51 -14.91 -41.73
C SER A 855 -5.57 -14.96 -42.93
N GLN A 856 -4.55 -14.08 -42.96
CA GLN A 856 -3.56 -14.11 -44.04
C GLN A 856 -2.72 -15.40 -44.03
N LYS A 857 -2.36 -15.94 -42.87
CA LYS A 857 -1.67 -17.21 -42.75
C LYS A 857 -2.54 -18.35 -43.28
N LEU A 858 -3.83 -18.42 -42.90
CA LEU A 858 -4.74 -19.40 -43.40
C LEU A 858 -4.90 -19.35 -44.93
N SER A 859 -5.02 -18.13 -45.47
CA SER A 859 -5.12 -17.89 -46.91
C SER A 859 -3.90 -18.43 -47.67
N ASN A 860 -2.72 -18.34 -47.10
CA ASN A 860 -1.49 -18.87 -47.71
C ASN A 860 -1.47 -20.40 -47.80
N PHE A 861 -2.12 -21.13 -46.89
CA PHE A 861 -2.22 -22.57 -46.97
C PHE A 861 -3.06 -23.07 -48.16
N PHE A 862 -4.05 -22.28 -48.62
CA PHE A 862 -4.85 -22.69 -49.75
C PHE A 862 -4.08 -22.82 -51.08
N LYS A 863 -2.88 -22.24 -51.17
CA LYS A 863 -2.00 -22.39 -52.33
C LYS A 863 -1.43 -23.83 -52.48
N PHE A 864 -1.53 -24.65 -51.44
CA PHE A 864 -1.02 -26.04 -51.41
C PHE A 864 -2.10 -27.10 -51.59
N PHE A 865 -3.35 -26.69 -51.82
CA PHE A 865 -4.49 -27.51 -52.13
C PHE A 865 -4.86 -27.47 -53.62
#